data_8f267b042d153b5fc4ce979dbe798b11
#
_entry.id   8f267b042d153b5fc4ce979dbe798b11
#
_cell.length_a   1.000
_cell.length_b   1.000
_cell.length_c   1.000
_cell.angle_alpha   90.00
_cell.angle_beta   90.00
_cell.angle_gamma   90.00
#
_symmetry.space_group_name_H-M   'P 1'
#
loop_
_entity.id
_entity.type
_entity.pdbx_description
1 polymer ?
#
loop_
_entity_poly.entity_id
_entity_poly.type
_entity_poly.pdbx_seq_one_letter_code
_entity_poly.pdbx_strand_id
1 'polypeptide(L)'
;MSTSLRTLKGVGEKTEKLFAKIGVTDMESLLSYYPRNYDAYEEPVEIRSLEEGAVVAISVAVITGVYVNQVRNLQVITTTVADLTGKISVTWFNAPYLRSAVRKGSRFVLRGRVVRKQGKLQMEHPEIFTPAAYEEILHSLQPIYGLTAGLSNKTIVKLIHQVLDEQKLQAEYLADEYKERYHLADRNFAIPAIHFPKNMQELLAARRRLVFDEFLLFILAVQSLKEKTEEAPNAFPMHPVWTTEQIIESLPYDLTKAQLNVWHEIERDLSGQALMSRLVQGDVGSGKTILAFLAMIMTVENGYQAVLMAPTEVLARQHFQAMEKLLEEQNIDFCHPVLLTGSDTAKEKREKYKLIASKEANLVIGTHALIQEKVVYCDLGLVITDEQHRFGVKQREALTTMGNPPNVLVMSATPIPRTLAIIIYGDLDISVIDELPAQRLPIKNCVVDTSYRPKAYSFMEKQIRQGRQVYVICPMVEESEGMDGENVLDYTLKLRNVFSSDIKIASLHGKMKAKEKNVIMEAFAAGEIQILVSTTVVEVGVNVPNATVMMVENAERFGLAQLHQLRGRVGRGEYQSYCIFMQGNGAKEISKRLQILNKSNDGFYIAGEDLKLRGPGDLFGIRQSGLLEFKLGDIYQDADILKAASETASEILSLDADLSLPQNEELQRRLSAYMKEDLQNLGL
;
A
#
# COMPACT_ATOMS: atom_id res chain seq x y z
N MET A 1 -32.18 13.16 8.54
CA MET A 1 -32.37 13.88 7.25
C MET A 1 -31.26 14.89 7.15
N SER A 2 -30.42 14.79 6.15
CA SER A 2 -29.32 15.73 5.93
C SER A 2 -29.88 17.12 5.62
N THR A 3 -29.42 18.14 6.34
CA THR A 3 -29.90 19.53 6.16
C THR A 3 -29.14 20.15 4.99
N SER A 4 -29.91 20.62 3.97
CA SER A 4 -29.31 21.21 2.76
C SER A 4 -28.44 22.43 3.08
N LEU A 5 -27.32 22.58 2.37
CA LEU A 5 -26.45 23.79 2.49
C LEU A 5 -27.19 25.13 2.20
N ARG A 6 -28.29 25.08 1.49
CA ARG A 6 -29.10 26.30 1.16
C ARG A 6 -29.69 27.01 2.37
N THR A 7 -29.76 26.32 3.50
CA THR A 7 -30.26 26.97 4.75
C THR A 7 -29.22 27.89 5.36
N LEU A 8 -27.95 27.77 4.99
CA LEU A 8 -26.86 28.59 5.49
C LEU A 8 -26.85 29.99 4.83
N LYS A 9 -26.59 31.03 5.62
CA LYS A 9 -26.52 32.42 5.13
C LYS A 9 -25.34 32.57 4.14
N GLY A 10 -25.67 32.93 2.90
CA GLY A 10 -24.70 33.18 1.83
C GLY A 10 -24.52 32.00 0.87
N VAL A 11 -25.28 30.91 1.02
CA VAL A 11 -25.30 29.81 0.08
C VAL A 11 -26.49 29.94 -0.87
N GLY A 12 -26.22 30.39 -2.10
CA GLY A 12 -27.16 30.29 -3.22
C GLY A 12 -26.86 29.10 -4.12
N GLU A 13 -27.71 28.90 -5.13
CA GLU A 13 -27.57 27.77 -6.09
C GLU A 13 -26.19 27.67 -6.74
N LYS A 14 -25.55 28.81 -7.04
CA LYS A 14 -24.20 28.84 -7.62
C LYS A 14 -23.16 28.32 -6.63
N THR A 15 -23.27 28.72 -5.37
CA THR A 15 -22.32 28.29 -4.31
C THR A 15 -22.51 26.81 -3.99
N GLU A 16 -23.75 26.33 -3.89
CA GLU A 16 -24.07 24.91 -3.69
C GLU A 16 -23.45 24.02 -4.80
N LYS A 17 -23.59 24.45 -6.09
CA LYS A 17 -22.96 23.75 -7.21
C LYS A 17 -21.42 23.71 -7.12
N LEU A 18 -20.78 24.72 -6.52
CA LEU A 18 -19.34 24.74 -6.29
C LEU A 18 -18.95 23.77 -5.17
N PHE A 19 -19.75 23.69 -4.09
CA PHE A 19 -19.54 22.70 -3.03
C PHE A 19 -19.74 21.26 -3.52
N ALA A 20 -20.74 21.02 -4.34
CA ALA A 20 -20.94 19.69 -4.95
C ALA A 20 -19.75 19.21 -5.78
N LYS A 21 -18.97 20.12 -6.41
CA LYS A 21 -17.74 19.78 -7.13
C LYS A 21 -16.60 19.25 -6.23
N ILE A 22 -16.64 19.58 -4.94
CA ILE A 22 -15.66 19.12 -3.95
C ILE A 22 -16.25 18.02 -3.05
N GLY A 23 -17.38 17.40 -3.45
CA GLY A 23 -18.02 16.33 -2.72
C GLY A 23 -18.84 16.76 -1.49
N VAL A 24 -19.14 18.07 -1.33
CA VAL A 24 -19.90 18.60 -0.20
C VAL A 24 -21.33 18.90 -0.65
N THR A 25 -22.32 18.17 -0.13
CA THR A 25 -23.72 18.25 -0.54
C THR A 25 -24.67 18.74 0.55
N ASP A 26 -24.27 18.59 1.81
CA ASP A 26 -25.06 18.94 2.99
C ASP A 26 -24.18 19.41 4.17
N MET A 27 -24.80 19.70 5.31
CA MET A 27 -24.07 20.18 6.51
C MET A 27 -23.14 19.11 7.11
N GLU A 28 -23.49 17.83 7.04
CA GLU A 28 -22.69 16.75 7.60
C GLU A 28 -21.44 16.51 6.74
N SER A 29 -21.57 16.48 5.43
CA SER A 29 -20.44 16.42 4.50
C SER A 29 -19.55 17.66 4.58
N LEU A 30 -20.10 18.85 4.91
CA LEU A 30 -19.30 20.05 5.14
C LEU A 30 -18.43 19.92 6.39
N LEU A 31 -18.96 19.38 7.50
CA LEU A 31 -18.19 19.10 8.73
C LEU A 31 -17.20 17.94 8.58
N SER A 32 -17.42 17.08 7.61
CA SER A 32 -16.48 16.01 7.25
C SER A 32 -15.46 16.43 6.18
N TYR A 33 -15.54 17.69 5.70
CA TYR A 33 -14.57 18.26 4.77
C TYR A 33 -13.41 18.88 5.53
N TYR A 34 -12.46 18.06 5.92
CA TYR A 34 -11.38 18.46 6.82
C TYR A 34 -10.32 19.34 6.15
N PRO A 35 -9.64 20.23 6.91
CA PRO A 35 -8.52 21.01 6.40
C PRO A 35 -7.39 20.13 5.89
N ARG A 36 -6.78 20.51 4.77
CA ARG A 36 -5.59 19.85 4.22
C ARG A 36 -4.31 20.22 4.96
N ASN A 37 -4.28 21.43 5.53
CA ASN A 37 -3.15 21.96 6.28
C ASN A 37 -3.64 23.07 7.19
N TYR A 38 -2.75 23.55 8.06
CA TYR A 38 -3.00 24.67 8.94
C TYR A 38 -1.91 25.72 8.77
N ASP A 39 -2.29 26.97 8.76
CA ASP A 39 -1.40 28.11 8.72
C ASP A 39 -1.19 28.64 10.15
N ALA A 40 0.05 28.56 10.65
CA ALA A 40 0.40 29.02 11.98
C ALA A 40 0.70 30.52 11.98
N TYR A 41 0.08 31.25 12.88
CA TYR A 41 0.35 32.66 13.11
C TYR A 41 1.29 32.81 14.29
N GLU A 42 2.57 33.08 13.98
CA GLU A 42 3.66 33.18 14.94
C GLU A 42 3.99 34.65 15.28
N GLU A 43 4.79 34.85 16.33
CA GLU A 43 5.28 36.17 16.72
C GLU A 43 5.97 36.89 15.55
N PRO A 44 5.71 38.20 15.36
CA PRO A 44 6.40 38.98 14.36
C PRO A 44 7.90 39.00 14.57
N VAL A 45 8.67 38.70 13.50
CA VAL A 45 10.12 38.69 13.52
C VAL A 45 10.69 40.06 13.12
N GLU A 46 11.94 40.32 13.50
CA GLU A 46 12.65 41.55 13.12
C GLU A 46 13.10 41.49 11.64
N ILE A 47 13.09 42.64 10.96
CA ILE A 47 13.50 42.74 9.53
C ILE A 47 14.91 42.22 9.31
N ARG A 48 15.83 42.40 10.25
CA ARG A 48 17.21 41.93 10.14
C ARG A 48 17.35 40.39 10.10
N SER A 49 16.36 39.66 10.64
CA SER A 49 16.38 38.19 10.70
C SER A 49 15.62 37.54 9.53
N LEU A 50 15.20 38.30 8.52
CA LEU A 50 14.44 37.78 7.40
C LEU A 50 15.32 36.92 6.48
N GLU A 51 14.80 35.74 6.15
CA GLU A 51 15.42 34.80 5.21
C GLU A 51 14.59 34.68 3.93
N GLU A 52 15.27 34.48 2.79
CA GLU A 52 14.63 34.29 1.51
C GLU A 52 13.79 32.99 1.50
N GLY A 53 12.55 33.07 1.02
CA GLY A 53 11.63 31.94 0.93
C GLY A 53 10.74 31.75 2.15
N ALA A 54 11.08 32.34 3.31
CA ALA A 54 10.29 32.26 4.53
C ALA A 54 8.94 32.99 4.41
N VAL A 55 7.90 32.43 5.03
CA VAL A 55 6.59 33.09 5.22
C VAL A 55 6.53 33.51 6.69
N VAL A 56 6.67 34.81 6.93
CA VAL A 56 6.79 35.36 8.30
C VAL A 56 5.93 36.61 8.47
N ALA A 57 5.64 36.96 9.72
CA ALA A 57 5.04 38.22 10.11
C ALA A 57 6.12 39.21 10.53
N ILE A 58 5.93 40.50 10.21
CA ILE A 58 6.78 41.59 10.67
C ILE A 58 5.89 42.73 11.22
N SER A 59 6.24 43.29 12.38
CA SER A 59 5.57 44.43 12.96
C SER A 59 6.31 45.71 12.55
N VAL A 60 5.65 46.54 11.73
CA VAL A 60 6.33 47.63 11.01
C VAL A 60 5.51 48.95 10.95
N ALA A 61 6.24 50.02 10.75
CA ALA A 61 5.64 51.33 10.39
C ALA A 61 5.90 51.66 8.91
N VAL A 62 4.94 52.25 8.26
CA VAL A 62 5.03 52.72 6.87
C VAL A 62 5.88 54.00 6.82
N ILE A 63 7.04 53.98 6.17
CA ILE A 63 7.96 55.13 6.12
C ILE A 63 7.85 55.94 4.82
N THR A 64 7.35 55.37 3.73
CA THR A 64 7.13 56.04 2.46
C THR A 64 5.66 56.08 2.06
N GLY A 65 5.28 57.03 1.21
CA GLY A 65 3.98 56.97 0.56
C GLY A 65 3.86 55.73 -0.35
N VAL A 66 2.62 55.38 -0.66
CA VAL A 66 2.31 54.28 -1.58
C VAL A 66 2.55 54.77 -3.03
N TYR A 67 3.40 54.07 -3.75
CA TYR A 67 3.66 54.23 -5.17
C TYR A 67 2.85 53.24 -5.98
N VAL A 68 2.17 53.72 -7.03
CA VAL A 68 1.34 52.89 -7.91
C VAL A 68 1.92 52.96 -9.31
N ASN A 69 2.38 51.79 -9.79
CA ASN A 69 2.85 51.64 -11.16
C ASN A 69 1.94 50.66 -11.91
N GLN A 70 1.67 50.98 -13.19
CA GLN A 70 0.93 50.07 -14.06
C GLN A 70 1.91 49.43 -15.03
N VAL A 71 2.01 48.11 -14.96
CA VAL A 71 2.87 47.31 -15.85
C VAL A 71 1.98 46.37 -16.67
N ARG A 72 1.76 46.74 -17.95
CA ARG A 72 0.78 46.05 -18.81
C ARG A 72 -0.64 46.09 -18.16
N ASN A 73 -1.24 44.93 -17.90
CA ASN A 73 -2.58 44.81 -17.28
C ASN A 73 -2.48 44.61 -15.76
N LEU A 74 -1.32 44.81 -15.14
CA LEU A 74 -1.10 44.55 -13.72
C LEU A 74 -0.84 45.90 -12.99
N GLN A 75 -1.61 46.18 -11.97
CA GLN A 75 -1.37 47.32 -11.10
C GLN A 75 -0.43 46.88 -9.97
N VAL A 76 0.73 47.49 -9.88
CA VAL A 76 1.75 47.20 -8.87
C VAL A 76 1.79 48.32 -7.86
N ILE A 77 1.53 47.99 -6.60
CA ILE A 77 1.51 48.95 -5.47
C ILE A 77 2.73 48.62 -4.59
N THR A 78 3.57 49.62 -4.38
CA THR A 78 4.79 49.44 -3.59
C THR A 78 4.91 50.52 -2.50
N THR A 79 5.36 50.12 -1.33
CA THR A 79 5.75 50.99 -0.24
C THR A 79 6.97 50.45 0.48
N THR A 80 7.63 51.32 1.28
CA THR A 80 8.71 50.88 2.17
C THR A 80 8.23 50.94 3.61
N VAL A 81 8.49 49.87 4.33
CA VAL A 81 8.14 49.76 5.76
C VAL A 81 9.43 49.54 6.56
N ALA A 82 9.41 49.88 7.83
CA ALA A 82 10.55 49.72 8.72
C ALA A 82 10.10 49.31 10.13
N ASP A 83 10.99 48.59 10.77
CA ASP A 83 11.02 48.36 12.22
C ASP A 83 12.26 49.07 12.84
N LEU A 84 12.59 48.71 14.08
CA LEU A 84 13.78 49.25 14.76
C LEU A 84 15.11 48.68 14.20
N THR A 85 15.07 47.61 13.43
CA THR A 85 16.25 46.84 12.98
C THR A 85 16.58 47.02 11.51
N GLY A 86 15.61 47.44 10.70
CA GLY A 86 15.81 47.59 9.27
C GLY A 86 14.61 48.17 8.52
N LYS A 87 14.77 48.17 7.18
CA LYS A 87 13.68 48.58 6.26
C LYS A 87 13.57 47.55 5.13
N ILE A 88 12.31 47.30 4.67
CA ILE A 88 12.00 46.38 3.59
C ILE A 88 10.97 46.99 2.64
N SER A 89 11.11 46.66 1.34
CA SER A 89 10.10 47.01 0.34
C SER A 89 8.97 45.99 0.32
N VAL A 90 7.75 46.45 0.24
CA VAL A 90 6.56 45.61 0.20
C VAL A 90 5.76 45.93 -1.06
N THR A 91 5.32 44.89 -1.76
CA THR A 91 4.65 44.99 -3.05
C THR A 91 3.33 44.21 -3.05
N TRP A 92 2.27 44.84 -3.51
CA TRP A 92 0.96 44.20 -3.77
C TRP A 92 0.57 44.34 -5.24
N PHE A 93 -0.19 43.38 -5.73
CA PHE A 93 -0.68 43.34 -7.10
C PHE A 93 -2.22 43.45 -7.10
N ASN A 94 -2.77 44.30 -8.00
CA ASN A 94 -4.19 44.46 -8.21
C ASN A 94 -5.01 44.77 -6.91
N ALA A 95 -4.47 45.61 -6.02
CA ALA A 95 -5.09 45.93 -4.73
C ALA A 95 -5.29 47.45 -4.56
N PRO A 96 -6.10 48.13 -5.44
CA PRO A 96 -6.22 49.60 -5.45
C PRO A 96 -6.74 50.20 -4.12
N TYR A 97 -7.50 49.44 -3.35
CA TYR A 97 -8.03 49.85 -2.05
C TYR A 97 -6.95 50.14 -1.01
N LEU A 98 -5.75 49.54 -1.17
CA LEU A 98 -4.62 49.76 -0.24
C LEU A 98 -4.06 51.19 -0.28
N ARG A 99 -4.29 51.92 -1.37
CA ARG A 99 -3.86 53.33 -1.50
C ARG A 99 -4.47 54.22 -0.41
N SER A 100 -5.70 53.95 -0.01
CA SER A 100 -6.37 54.71 1.05
C SER A 100 -6.07 54.17 2.45
N ALA A 101 -5.83 52.84 2.56
CA ALA A 101 -5.62 52.16 3.83
C ALA A 101 -4.18 52.31 4.36
N VAL A 102 -3.16 52.21 3.48
CA VAL A 102 -1.76 52.28 3.84
C VAL A 102 -1.22 53.68 3.74
N ARG A 103 -1.15 54.41 4.88
CA ARG A 103 -0.66 55.78 4.94
C ARG A 103 0.70 55.87 5.65
N LYS A 104 1.52 56.84 5.28
CA LYS A 104 2.80 57.10 5.97
C LYS A 104 2.57 57.32 7.48
N GLY A 105 3.31 56.63 8.31
CA GLY A 105 3.19 56.66 9.77
C GLY A 105 2.23 55.64 10.37
N SER A 106 1.42 54.94 9.56
CA SER A 106 0.57 53.84 10.04
C SER A 106 1.41 52.65 10.47
N ARG A 107 0.97 51.95 11.52
CA ARG A 107 1.60 50.71 11.99
C ARG A 107 0.73 49.50 11.63
N PHE A 108 1.38 48.44 11.12
CA PHE A 108 0.74 47.22 10.71
C PHE A 108 1.60 46.01 11.10
N VAL A 109 0.97 44.89 11.21
CA VAL A 109 1.64 43.58 11.11
C VAL A 109 1.39 43.08 9.69
N LEU A 110 2.51 42.84 8.97
CA LEU A 110 2.48 42.33 7.60
C LEU A 110 2.93 40.90 7.61
N ARG A 111 2.15 39.98 7.06
CA ARG A 111 2.50 38.56 6.98
C ARG A 111 2.55 38.13 5.52
N GLY A 112 3.67 37.60 5.07
CA GLY A 112 3.84 37.21 3.69
C GLY A 112 5.17 36.55 3.40
N ARG A 113 5.37 36.16 2.15
CA ARG A 113 6.58 35.52 1.69
C ARG A 113 7.68 36.55 1.42
N VAL A 114 8.87 36.24 1.94
CA VAL A 114 10.08 37.02 1.68
C VAL A 114 10.74 36.51 0.41
N VAL A 115 10.98 37.39 -0.54
CA VAL A 115 11.64 37.07 -1.82
C VAL A 115 12.85 37.99 -2.04
N ARG A 116 13.80 37.56 -2.85
CA ARG A 116 14.95 38.39 -3.24
C ARG A 116 14.76 38.90 -4.66
N LYS A 117 14.71 40.23 -4.82
CA LYS A 117 14.67 40.90 -6.14
C LYS A 117 15.81 41.91 -6.24
N GLN A 118 16.57 41.83 -7.33
CA GLN A 118 17.70 42.74 -7.58
C GLN A 118 18.69 42.80 -6.40
N GLY A 119 18.94 41.64 -5.76
CA GLY A 119 19.85 41.53 -4.62
C GLY A 119 19.28 41.99 -3.26
N LYS A 120 18.05 42.53 -3.20
CA LYS A 120 17.41 43.01 -1.97
C LYS A 120 16.22 42.13 -1.58
N LEU A 121 16.08 41.92 -0.28
CA LEU A 121 14.87 41.25 0.26
C LEU A 121 13.66 42.16 0.13
N GLN A 122 12.53 41.58 -0.29
CA GLN A 122 11.23 42.21 -0.42
C GLN A 122 10.14 41.27 0.07
N MET A 123 9.00 41.81 0.48
CA MET A 123 7.83 41.01 0.84
C MET A 123 6.75 41.19 -0.24
N GLU A 124 6.32 40.07 -0.82
CA GLU A 124 5.33 40.09 -1.90
C GLU A 124 3.94 39.76 -1.40
N HIS A 125 3.00 40.59 -1.77
CA HIS A 125 1.56 40.45 -1.52
C HIS A 125 1.19 40.02 -0.08
N PRO A 126 1.83 40.66 0.97
CA PRO A 126 1.55 40.25 2.33
C PRO A 126 0.09 40.59 2.73
N GLU A 127 -0.44 39.78 3.64
CA GLU A 127 -1.63 40.12 4.39
C GLU A 127 -1.33 41.27 5.34
N ILE A 128 -2.34 42.16 5.56
CA ILE A 128 -2.21 43.35 6.38
C ILE A 128 -3.13 43.21 7.57
N PHE A 129 -2.59 43.30 8.74
CA PHE A 129 -3.34 43.30 10.00
C PHE A 129 -3.06 44.57 10.80
N THR A 130 -4.06 45.06 11.52
CA THR A 130 -3.80 45.96 12.64
C THR A 130 -3.09 45.17 13.76
N PRO A 131 -2.25 45.79 14.60
CA PRO A 131 -1.61 45.07 15.71
C PRO A 131 -2.63 44.30 16.59
N ALA A 132 -3.76 44.94 16.94
CA ALA A 132 -4.80 44.31 17.73
C ALA A 132 -5.43 43.08 17.02
N ALA A 133 -5.72 43.19 15.72
CA ALA A 133 -6.30 42.07 14.95
C ALA A 133 -5.31 40.92 14.77
N TYR A 134 -4.00 41.19 14.75
CA TYR A 134 -3.00 40.14 14.70
C TYR A 134 -2.82 39.43 16.06
N GLU A 135 -2.91 40.18 17.15
CA GLU A 135 -2.85 39.69 18.52
C GLU A 135 -3.99 38.69 18.83
N GLU A 136 -5.20 38.93 18.27
CA GLU A 136 -6.35 38.02 18.39
C GLU A 136 -6.13 36.66 17.72
N ILE A 137 -5.32 36.61 16.65
CA ILE A 137 -5.03 35.36 15.90
C ILE A 137 -3.63 34.79 16.17
N LEU A 138 -2.86 35.47 17.01
CA LEU A 138 -1.52 35.04 17.38
C LEU A 138 -1.56 33.65 18.04
N HIS A 139 -0.63 32.78 17.67
CA HIS A 139 -0.55 31.40 18.08
C HIS A 139 -1.74 30.50 17.64
N SER A 140 -2.67 31.03 16.82
CA SER A 140 -3.75 30.22 16.26
C SER A 140 -3.30 29.43 15.04
N LEU A 141 -3.98 28.32 14.81
CA LEU A 141 -3.84 27.46 13.64
C LEU A 141 -5.06 27.70 12.72
N GLN A 142 -4.86 28.41 11.62
CA GLN A 142 -5.94 28.73 10.69
C GLN A 142 -6.08 27.63 9.63
N PRO A 143 -7.27 27.05 9.41
CA PRO A 143 -7.44 25.92 8.50
C PRO A 143 -7.30 26.33 7.04
N ILE A 144 -6.62 25.50 6.25
CA ILE A 144 -6.49 25.59 4.80
C ILE A 144 -7.23 24.43 4.17
N TYR A 145 -8.33 24.72 3.45
CA TYR A 145 -9.14 23.71 2.78
C TYR A 145 -8.73 23.50 1.32
N GLY A 146 -9.12 22.35 0.75
CA GLY A 146 -9.07 22.15 -0.69
C GLY A 146 -10.01 23.11 -1.42
N LEU A 147 -9.55 23.75 -2.48
CA LEU A 147 -10.32 24.76 -3.20
C LEU A 147 -10.62 24.30 -4.63
N THR A 148 -11.75 24.80 -5.16
CA THR A 148 -12.07 24.73 -6.59
C THR A 148 -12.25 26.14 -7.14
N ALA A 149 -12.18 26.31 -8.46
CA ALA A 149 -12.33 27.61 -9.10
C ALA A 149 -13.67 28.26 -8.71
N GLY A 150 -13.60 29.44 -8.11
CA GLY A 150 -14.76 30.23 -7.64
C GLY A 150 -15.14 29.98 -6.18
N LEU A 151 -14.49 29.09 -5.45
CA LEU A 151 -14.68 28.87 -4.02
C LEU A 151 -13.46 29.36 -3.24
N SER A 152 -13.64 30.21 -2.24
CA SER A 152 -12.56 30.74 -1.41
C SER A 152 -12.48 30.04 -0.05
N ASN A 153 -11.28 29.95 0.54
CA ASN A 153 -11.08 29.45 1.90
C ASN A 153 -11.96 30.18 2.92
N LYS A 154 -12.06 31.53 2.81
CA LYS A 154 -12.91 32.33 3.67
C LYS A 154 -14.39 31.93 3.63
N THR A 155 -14.88 31.51 2.46
CA THR A 155 -16.28 31.06 2.30
C THR A 155 -16.48 29.73 3.05
N ILE A 156 -15.56 28.79 2.92
CA ILE A 156 -15.64 27.49 3.60
C ILE A 156 -15.56 27.69 5.11
N VAL A 157 -14.56 28.43 5.60
CA VAL A 157 -14.39 28.77 7.02
C VAL A 157 -15.67 29.40 7.61
N LYS A 158 -16.21 30.38 6.93
CA LYS A 158 -17.44 31.05 7.38
C LYS A 158 -18.64 30.11 7.51
N LEU A 159 -18.81 29.21 6.55
CA LEU A 159 -19.94 28.29 6.57
C LEU A 159 -19.76 27.20 7.63
N ILE A 160 -18.54 26.72 7.84
CA ILE A 160 -18.24 25.75 8.92
C ILE A 160 -18.53 26.39 10.28
N HIS A 161 -18.15 27.67 10.53
CA HIS A 161 -18.52 28.34 11.76
C HIS A 161 -20.04 28.40 11.94
N GLN A 162 -20.80 28.76 10.90
CA GLN A 162 -22.28 28.79 11.00
C GLN A 162 -22.83 27.40 11.34
N VAL A 163 -22.33 26.33 10.75
CA VAL A 163 -22.82 24.99 11.04
C VAL A 163 -22.45 24.56 12.47
N LEU A 164 -21.25 24.87 12.94
CA LEU A 164 -20.82 24.54 14.32
C LEU A 164 -21.63 25.33 15.35
N ASP A 165 -22.02 26.60 15.08
CA ASP A 165 -22.85 27.43 15.96
C ASP A 165 -24.31 26.92 16.02
N GLU A 166 -24.84 26.37 14.91
CA GLU A 166 -26.20 25.86 14.82
C GLU A 166 -26.30 24.37 15.23
N GLN A 167 -25.18 23.66 15.32
CA GLN A 167 -25.16 22.21 15.52
C GLN A 167 -25.55 21.86 16.96
N LYS A 168 -26.50 20.95 17.10
CA LYS A 168 -26.79 20.29 18.37
C LYS A 168 -25.69 19.28 18.68
N LEU A 169 -25.44 19.07 19.97
CA LEU A 169 -24.55 18.01 20.43
C LEU A 169 -24.95 16.68 19.81
N GLN A 170 -24.00 16.03 19.18
CA GLN A 170 -24.18 14.68 18.62
C GLN A 170 -24.07 13.67 19.75
N ALA A 171 -24.84 12.57 19.68
CA ALA A 171 -24.70 11.49 20.63
C ALA A 171 -23.29 10.87 20.48
N GLU A 172 -22.64 10.65 21.62
CA GLU A 172 -21.41 9.86 21.66
C GLU A 172 -21.76 8.38 21.50
N TYR A 173 -21.06 7.69 20.63
CA TYR A 173 -21.31 6.28 20.33
C TYR A 173 -20.21 5.36 20.80
N LEU A 174 -19.08 5.92 21.21
CA LEU A 174 -17.97 5.15 21.75
C LEU A 174 -18.05 5.14 23.29
N ALA A 175 -18.02 3.96 23.88
CA ALA A 175 -18.05 3.81 25.34
C ALA A 175 -16.83 4.49 25.99
N ASP A 176 -17.02 5.02 27.20
CA ASP A 176 -15.98 5.72 27.96
C ASP A 176 -14.73 4.86 28.17
N GLU A 177 -14.92 3.56 28.39
CA GLU A 177 -13.83 2.59 28.54
C GLU A 177 -12.84 2.64 27.36
N TYR A 178 -13.31 2.67 26.12
CA TYR A 178 -12.44 2.75 24.93
C TYR A 178 -11.79 4.13 24.79
N LYS A 179 -12.51 5.20 25.14
CA LYS A 179 -11.96 6.56 25.14
C LYS A 179 -10.80 6.70 26.12
N GLU A 180 -10.94 6.17 27.34
CA GLU A 180 -9.88 6.17 28.36
C GLU A 180 -8.70 5.29 27.95
N ARG A 181 -8.96 4.03 27.51
CA ARG A 181 -7.93 3.06 27.10
C ARG A 181 -7.01 3.58 26.01
N TYR A 182 -7.58 4.26 25.02
CA TYR A 182 -6.84 4.74 23.84
C TYR A 182 -6.58 6.24 23.81
N HIS A 183 -6.88 6.94 24.91
CA HIS A 183 -6.73 8.39 25.06
C HIS A 183 -7.42 9.18 23.95
N LEU A 184 -8.70 8.89 23.69
CA LEU A 184 -9.51 9.52 22.67
C LEU A 184 -10.35 10.65 23.25
N ALA A 185 -10.37 11.77 22.56
CA ALA A 185 -11.23 12.89 22.92
C ALA A 185 -12.72 12.61 22.61
N ASP A 186 -13.62 13.33 23.25
CA ASP A 186 -15.03 13.30 22.88
C ASP A 186 -15.27 13.84 21.45
N ARG A 187 -16.23 13.24 20.74
CA ARG A 187 -16.54 13.62 19.37
C ARG A 187 -16.98 15.07 19.25
N ASN A 188 -17.79 15.58 20.20
CA ASN A 188 -18.24 16.96 20.22
C ASN A 188 -17.11 17.98 20.50
N PHE A 189 -15.99 17.54 21.05
CA PHE A 189 -14.74 18.30 21.12
C PHE A 189 -13.96 18.18 19.81
N ALA A 190 -13.84 16.96 19.27
CA ALA A 190 -12.95 16.67 18.15
C ALA A 190 -13.38 17.36 16.85
N ILE A 191 -14.70 17.44 16.56
CA ILE A 191 -15.21 18.06 15.34
C ILE A 191 -14.89 19.57 15.27
N PRO A 192 -15.20 20.39 16.26
CA PRO A 192 -14.79 21.80 16.25
C PRO A 192 -13.27 21.99 16.27
N ALA A 193 -12.56 21.18 17.06
CA ALA A 193 -11.13 21.31 17.24
C ALA A 193 -10.30 20.90 16.00
N ILE A 194 -10.80 20.02 15.14
CA ILE A 194 -10.13 19.72 13.86
C ILE A 194 -10.25 20.89 12.88
N HIS A 195 -11.33 21.67 12.93
CA HIS A 195 -11.51 22.82 12.07
C HIS A 195 -10.82 24.07 12.61
N PHE A 196 -10.93 24.32 13.93
CA PHE A 196 -10.45 25.53 14.59
C PHE A 196 -9.72 25.19 15.91
N PRO A 197 -8.54 24.55 15.83
CA PRO A 197 -7.79 24.17 17.02
C PRO A 197 -7.15 25.42 17.66
N LYS A 198 -7.19 25.52 18.97
CA LYS A 198 -6.53 26.59 19.72
C LYS A 198 -5.02 26.41 19.77
N ASN A 199 -4.56 25.16 19.69
CA ASN A 199 -3.13 24.80 19.74
C ASN A 199 -2.89 23.44 19.09
N MET A 200 -1.63 23.06 18.96
CA MET A 200 -1.22 21.79 18.35
C MET A 200 -1.71 20.57 19.14
N GLN A 201 -1.84 20.67 20.47
CA GLN A 201 -2.30 19.54 21.29
C GLN A 201 -3.78 19.23 21.04
N GLU A 202 -4.63 20.27 20.96
CA GLU A 202 -6.04 20.11 20.60
C GLU A 202 -6.19 19.52 19.18
N LEU A 203 -5.40 19.99 18.22
CA LEU A 203 -5.39 19.46 16.86
C LEU A 203 -5.04 17.96 16.84
N LEU A 204 -3.99 17.56 17.52
CA LEU A 204 -3.57 16.16 17.58
C LEU A 204 -4.60 15.28 18.27
N ALA A 205 -5.20 15.74 19.37
CA ALA A 205 -6.26 15.02 20.09
C ALA A 205 -7.51 14.84 19.22
N ALA A 206 -7.93 15.91 18.53
CA ALA A 206 -9.06 15.87 17.60
C ALA A 206 -8.80 14.92 16.43
N ARG A 207 -7.62 15.01 15.80
CA ARG A 207 -7.22 14.15 14.69
C ARG A 207 -7.20 12.68 15.13
N ARG A 208 -6.59 12.37 16.28
CA ARG A 208 -6.53 11.00 16.81
C ARG A 208 -7.91 10.39 16.95
N ARG A 209 -8.88 11.14 17.51
CA ARG A 209 -10.26 10.68 17.64
C ARG A 209 -10.93 10.44 16.29
N LEU A 210 -10.86 11.39 15.37
CA LEU A 210 -11.57 11.30 14.10
C LEU A 210 -10.97 10.23 13.17
N VAL A 211 -9.66 10.01 13.23
CA VAL A 211 -8.99 8.89 12.54
C VAL A 211 -9.42 7.55 13.13
N PHE A 212 -9.52 7.45 14.46
CA PHE A 212 -10.04 6.25 15.12
C PHE A 212 -11.48 5.95 14.67
N ASP A 213 -12.34 6.96 14.65
CA ASP A 213 -13.73 6.83 14.20
C ASP A 213 -13.81 6.31 12.75
N GLU A 214 -12.98 6.85 11.87
CA GLU A 214 -12.93 6.48 10.47
C GLU A 214 -12.49 5.02 10.28
N PHE A 215 -11.45 4.58 10.99
CA PHE A 215 -10.99 3.21 10.96
C PHE A 215 -11.97 2.23 11.61
N LEU A 216 -12.58 2.60 12.74
CA LEU A 216 -13.57 1.76 13.42
C LEU A 216 -14.77 1.48 12.52
N LEU A 217 -15.36 2.51 11.92
CA LEU A 217 -16.51 2.37 11.02
C LEU A 217 -16.16 1.54 9.78
N PHE A 218 -14.98 1.74 9.22
CA PHE A 218 -14.51 0.96 8.10
C PHE A 218 -14.36 -0.52 8.45
N ILE A 219 -13.70 -0.84 9.58
CA ILE A 219 -13.48 -2.24 10.00
C ILE A 219 -14.82 -2.92 10.29
N LEU A 220 -15.73 -2.25 11.02
CA LEU A 220 -17.07 -2.78 11.27
C LEU A 220 -17.86 -3.01 9.99
N ALA A 221 -17.75 -2.10 9.01
CA ALA A 221 -18.42 -2.27 7.72
C ALA A 221 -17.91 -3.50 6.96
N VAL A 222 -16.59 -3.68 6.91
CA VAL A 222 -15.95 -4.84 6.27
C VAL A 222 -16.35 -6.14 6.97
N GLN A 223 -16.34 -6.16 8.31
CA GLN A 223 -16.75 -7.34 9.09
C GLN A 223 -18.24 -7.67 8.92
N SER A 224 -19.12 -6.67 8.88
CA SER A 224 -20.54 -6.89 8.59
C SER A 224 -20.82 -7.42 7.17
N LEU A 225 -19.97 -7.04 6.19
CA LEU A 225 -20.06 -7.62 4.85
C LEU A 225 -19.57 -9.08 4.83
N LYS A 226 -18.53 -9.38 5.62
CA LYS A 226 -17.98 -10.73 5.76
C LYS A 226 -19.00 -11.68 6.37
N GLU A 227 -19.64 -11.31 7.48
CA GLU A 227 -20.68 -12.14 8.13
C GLU A 227 -21.79 -12.53 7.15
N LYS A 228 -22.26 -11.60 6.32
CA LYS A 228 -23.25 -11.91 5.27
C LYS A 228 -22.75 -12.90 4.20
N THR A 229 -21.44 -12.96 3.99
CA THR A 229 -20.81 -13.87 3.02
C THR A 229 -20.53 -15.23 3.66
N GLU A 230 -20.20 -15.28 4.97
CA GLU A 230 -20.02 -16.51 5.74
C GLU A 230 -21.32 -17.26 6.03
N GLU A 231 -22.49 -16.63 5.89
CA GLU A 231 -23.80 -17.30 5.94
C GLU A 231 -24.03 -18.24 4.75
N ALA A 232 -23.20 -18.20 3.70
CA ALA A 232 -23.29 -19.16 2.60
C ALA A 232 -22.85 -20.55 3.09
N PRO A 233 -23.75 -21.57 3.09
CA PRO A 233 -23.42 -22.90 3.54
C PRO A 233 -22.33 -23.48 2.64
N ASN A 234 -21.34 -24.14 3.25
CA ASN A 234 -20.32 -24.87 2.51
C ASN A 234 -20.97 -26.03 1.74
N ALA A 235 -21.03 -25.90 0.41
CA ALA A 235 -21.60 -26.93 -0.46
C ALA A 235 -20.66 -28.15 -0.59
N PHE A 236 -19.42 -28.03 -0.14
CA PHE A 236 -18.36 -29.05 -0.27
C PHE A 236 -17.74 -29.37 1.10
N PRO A 237 -18.53 -29.91 2.07
CA PRO A 237 -18.01 -30.22 3.39
C PRO A 237 -16.98 -31.36 3.29
N MET A 238 -15.85 -31.20 3.95
CA MET A 238 -14.74 -32.16 3.91
C MET A 238 -14.51 -32.75 5.31
N HIS A 239 -13.87 -33.89 5.35
CA HIS A 239 -13.41 -34.49 6.59
C HIS A 239 -11.88 -34.58 6.59
N PRO A 240 -11.21 -34.45 7.75
CA PRO A 240 -9.79 -34.72 7.86
C PRO A 240 -9.46 -36.13 7.33
N VAL A 241 -8.35 -36.25 6.64
CA VAL A 241 -7.94 -37.48 5.99
C VAL A 241 -6.58 -37.93 6.51
N TRP A 242 -6.40 -39.24 6.69
CA TRP A 242 -5.15 -39.80 7.20
C TRP A 242 -3.95 -39.56 6.26
N THR A 243 -4.18 -39.47 4.98
CA THR A 243 -3.14 -39.25 3.97
C THR A 243 -2.36 -37.96 4.22
N THR A 244 -3.00 -36.88 4.67
CA THR A 244 -2.29 -35.62 4.97
C THR A 244 -1.35 -35.75 6.16
N GLU A 245 -1.73 -36.49 7.20
CA GLU A 245 -0.86 -36.77 8.35
C GLU A 245 0.32 -37.64 7.94
N GLN A 246 0.11 -38.70 7.14
CA GLN A 246 1.18 -39.52 6.60
C GLN A 246 2.18 -38.73 5.77
N ILE A 247 1.68 -37.81 4.93
CA ILE A 247 2.57 -36.92 4.15
C ILE A 247 3.41 -36.07 5.10
N ILE A 248 2.82 -35.42 6.11
CA ILE A 248 3.52 -34.57 7.07
C ILE A 248 4.63 -35.35 7.78
N GLU A 249 4.34 -36.59 8.22
CA GLU A 249 5.31 -37.45 8.91
C GLU A 249 6.45 -37.94 7.99
N SER A 250 6.18 -38.08 6.70
CA SER A 250 7.14 -38.61 5.71
C SER A 250 7.97 -37.53 5.02
N LEU A 251 7.70 -36.27 5.24
CA LEU A 251 8.51 -35.18 4.66
C LEU A 251 9.98 -35.30 5.12
N PRO A 252 10.97 -34.98 4.25
CA PRO A 252 12.38 -34.98 4.62
C PRO A 252 12.78 -33.87 5.60
N TYR A 253 11.83 -33.13 6.12
CA TYR A 253 11.97 -32.02 7.08
C TYR A 253 10.69 -31.88 7.92
N ASP A 254 10.85 -31.44 9.15
CA ASP A 254 9.71 -31.14 10.02
C ASP A 254 9.07 -29.80 9.61
N LEU A 255 7.73 -29.75 9.63
CA LEU A 255 7.01 -28.49 9.50
C LEU A 255 7.24 -27.64 10.75
N THR A 256 7.40 -26.32 10.57
CA THR A 256 7.49 -25.39 11.71
C THR A 256 6.17 -25.31 12.47
N LYS A 257 6.21 -24.83 13.72
CA LYS A 257 4.99 -24.65 14.50
C LYS A 257 3.98 -23.72 13.80
N ALA A 258 4.48 -22.65 13.18
CA ALA A 258 3.64 -21.74 12.42
C ALA A 258 2.98 -22.43 11.21
N GLN A 259 3.70 -23.28 10.48
CA GLN A 259 3.14 -24.06 9.38
C GLN A 259 2.06 -25.04 9.86
N LEU A 260 2.32 -25.79 10.95
CA LEU A 260 1.35 -26.72 11.54
C LEU A 260 0.10 -25.99 12.03
N ASN A 261 0.25 -24.86 12.70
CA ASN A 261 -0.90 -24.07 13.14
C ASN A 261 -1.76 -23.61 11.95
N VAL A 262 -1.13 -23.10 10.88
CA VAL A 262 -1.82 -22.68 9.66
C VAL A 262 -2.47 -23.88 8.95
N TRP A 263 -1.84 -25.04 8.95
CA TRP A 263 -2.43 -26.27 8.41
C TRP A 263 -3.72 -26.63 9.16
N HIS A 264 -3.68 -26.68 10.48
CA HIS A 264 -4.85 -26.98 11.30
C HIS A 264 -5.99 -25.94 11.16
N GLU A 265 -5.63 -24.67 10.91
CA GLU A 265 -6.65 -23.64 10.59
C GLU A 265 -7.32 -23.93 9.25
N ILE A 266 -6.55 -24.30 8.20
CA ILE A 266 -7.07 -24.67 6.87
C ILE A 266 -7.94 -25.92 6.98
N GLU A 267 -7.46 -26.98 7.64
CA GLU A 267 -8.17 -28.26 7.81
C GLU A 267 -9.50 -28.06 8.56
N ARG A 268 -9.50 -27.26 9.63
CA ARG A 268 -10.70 -26.93 10.39
C ARG A 268 -11.71 -26.20 9.52
N ASP A 269 -11.29 -25.21 8.73
CA ASP A 269 -12.19 -24.42 7.90
C ASP A 269 -12.75 -25.25 6.75
N LEU A 270 -11.95 -26.10 6.09
CA LEU A 270 -12.43 -27.02 5.06
C LEU A 270 -13.44 -28.04 5.60
N SER A 271 -13.30 -28.40 6.89
CA SER A 271 -14.20 -29.30 7.59
C SER A 271 -15.42 -28.58 8.20
N GLY A 272 -15.45 -27.27 8.11
CA GLY A 272 -16.52 -26.42 8.66
C GLY A 272 -17.79 -26.41 7.83
N GLN A 273 -18.87 -25.91 8.44
CA GLN A 273 -20.15 -25.70 7.75
C GLN A 273 -20.18 -24.41 6.94
N ALA A 274 -19.32 -23.46 7.24
CA ALA A 274 -19.16 -22.21 6.50
C ALA A 274 -18.12 -22.36 5.38
N LEU A 275 -18.24 -21.54 4.35
CA LEU A 275 -17.31 -21.54 3.23
C LEU A 275 -15.96 -20.94 3.66
N MET A 276 -14.86 -21.68 3.45
CA MET A 276 -13.53 -21.17 3.72
C MET A 276 -13.15 -20.05 2.75
N SER A 277 -12.73 -18.90 3.27
CA SER A 277 -12.13 -17.81 2.51
C SER A 277 -10.90 -17.30 3.27
N ARG A 278 -9.70 -17.84 2.97
CA ARG A 278 -8.50 -17.66 3.79
C ARG A 278 -7.29 -17.16 3.01
N LEU A 279 -6.57 -16.20 3.60
CA LEU A 279 -5.27 -15.71 3.15
C LEU A 279 -4.14 -16.32 4.00
N VAL A 280 -3.26 -17.08 3.38
CA VAL A 280 -2.02 -17.54 3.99
C VAL A 280 -0.87 -16.63 3.58
N GLN A 281 -0.35 -15.90 4.54
CA GLN A 281 0.72 -14.96 4.37
C GLN A 281 2.02 -15.49 5.00
N GLY A 282 3.13 -15.31 4.30
CA GLY A 282 4.44 -15.68 4.84
C GLY A 282 5.55 -15.24 3.90
N ASP A 283 6.76 -15.14 4.42
CA ASP A 283 7.92 -14.71 3.64
C ASP A 283 8.22 -15.66 2.47
N VAL A 284 9.03 -15.20 1.54
CA VAL A 284 9.52 -16.06 0.42
C VAL A 284 10.26 -17.25 0.98
N GLY A 285 9.78 -18.47 0.63
CA GLY A 285 10.35 -19.73 1.11
C GLY A 285 9.92 -20.13 2.52
N SER A 286 8.84 -19.57 3.06
CA SER A 286 8.23 -20.02 4.33
C SER A 286 7.45 -21.35 4.21
N GLY A 287 7.40 -21.98 3.03
CA GLY A 287 6.78 -23.29 2.82
C GLY A 287 5.27 -23.26 2.59
N LYS A 288 4.67 -22.17 2.13
CA LYS A 288 3.25 -22.08 1.79
C LYS A 288 2.76 -23.16 0.82
N THR A 289 3.60 -23.53 -0.14
CA THR A 289 3.26 -24.49 -1.19
C THR A 289 2.89 -25.88 -0.66
N ILE A 290 3.56 -26.38 0.40
CA ILE A 290 3.22 -27.68 0.97
C ILE A 290 1.84 -27.67 1.60
N LEU A 291 1.44 -26.57 2.26
CA LEU A 291 0.11 -26.42 2.85
C LEU A 291 -0.97 -26.43 1.76
N ALA A 292 -0.70 -25.77 0.62
CA ALA A 292 -1.59 -25.80 -0.54
C ALA A 292 -1.73 -27.23 -1.07
N PHE A 293 -0.65 -28.00 -1.16
CA PHE A 293 -0.69 -29.38 -1.62
C PHE A 293 -1.47 -30.29 -0.68
N LEU A 294 -1.29 -30.15 0.63
CA LEU A 294 -2.06 -30.87 1.63
C LEU A 294 -3.57 -30.58 1.49
N ALA A 295 -3.94 -29.30 1.32
CA ALA A 295 -5.34 -28.89 1.13
C ALA A 295 -5.94 -29.47 -0.17
N MET A 296 -5.16 -29.50 -1.27
CA MET A 296 -5.59 -30.10 -2.54
C MET A 296 -5.81 -31.61 -2.42
N ILE A 297 -4.89 -32.33 -1.77
CA ILE A 297 -4.99 -33.78 -1.58
C ILE A 297 -6.19 -34.12 -0.69
N MET A 298 -6.39 -33.39 0.41
CA MET A 298 -7.55 -33.53 1.28
C MET A 298 -8.85 -33.33 0.49
N THR A 299 -8.91 -32.30 -0.37
CA THR A 299 -10.08 -32.01 -1.21
C THR A 299 -10.39 -33.15 -2.16
N VAL A 300 -9.37 -33.69 -2.82
CA VAL A 300 -9.54 -34.79 -3.79
C VAL A 300 -9.94 -36.08 -3.10
N GLU A 301 -9.37 -36.43 -1.95
CA GLU A 301 -9.72 -37.62 -1.18
C GLU A 301 -11.17 -37.56 -0.66
N ASN A 302 -11.70 -36.35 -0.39
CA ASN A 302 -13.12 -36.12 -0.09
C ASN A 302 -14.02 -36.16 -1.34
N GLY A 303 -13.48 -36.48 -2.51
CA GLY A 303 -14.25 -36.65 -3.73
C GLY A 303 -14.54 -35.36 -4.49
N TYR A 304 -13.85 -34.26 -4.25
CA TYR A 304 -14.02 -32.98 -4.95
C TYR A 304 -12.84 -32.65 -5.86
N GLN A 305 -12.98 -31.65 -6.71
CA GLN A 305 -11.89 -31.13 -7.53
C GLN A 305 -11.19 -29.97 -6.82
N ALA A 306 -9.85 -29.91 -6.97
CA ALA A 306 -9.01 -28.84 -6.46
C ALA A 306 -8.24 -28.14 -7.59
N VAL A 307 -8.18 -26.82 -7.52
CA VAL A 307 -7.48 -25.97 -8.51
C VAL A 307 -6.40 -25.14 -7.84
N LEU A 308 -5.20 -25.14 -8.42
CA LEU A 308 -4.10 -24.23 -8.05
C LEU A 308 -3.75 -23.31 -9.23
N MET A 309 -3.95 -22.01 -9.03
CA MET A 309 -3.67 -20.99 -10.02
C MET A 309 -2.37 -20.26 -9.70
N ALA A 310 -1.44 -20.27 -10.64
CA ALA A 310 -0.17 -19.57 -10.55
C ALA A 310 -0.11 -18.37 -11.53
N PRO A 311 0.62 -17.30 -11.21
CA PRO A 311 0.69 -16.08 -12.02
C PRO A 311 1.43 -16.28 -13.35
N THR A 312 2.29 -17.27 -13.44
CA THR A 312 3.06 -17.55 -14.65
C THR A 312 3.07 -19.02 -15.00
N GLU A 313 3.27 -19.31 -16.28
CA GLU A 313 3.34 -20.68 -16.79
C GLU A 313 4.51 -21.47 -16.18
N VAL A 314 5.66 -20.80 -15.98
CA VAL A 314 6.83 -21.44 -15.38
C VAL A 314 6.55 -21.89 -13.96
N LEU A 315 5.89 -21.02 -13.16
CA LEU A 315 5.53 -21.38 -11.79
C LEU A 315 4.45 -22.47 -11.75
N ALA A 316 3.47 -22.42 -12.66
CA ALA A 316 2.47 -23.49 -12.80
C ALA A 316 3.12 -24.84 -13.10
N ARG A 317 4.10 -24.90 -14.01
CA ARG A 317 4.87 -26.12 -14.30
C ARG A 317 5.68 -26.60 -13.12
N GLN A 318 6.29 -25.70 -12.34
CA GLN A 318 7.04 -26.07 -11.13
C GLN A 318 6.12 -26.65 -10.06
N HIS A 319 4.96 -26.05 -9.83
CA HIS A 319 3.97 -26.60 -8.90
C HIS A 319 3.46 -27.96 -9.36
N PHE A 320 3.22 -28.10 -10.67
CA PHE A 320 2.77 -29.36 -11.25
C PHE A 320 3.80 -30.47 -11.06
N GLN A 321 5.07 -30.23 -11.41
CA GLN A 321 6.17 -31.20 -11.24
C GLN A 321 6.40 -31.53 -9.77
N ALA A 322 6.30 -30.53 -8.87
CA ALA A 322 6.44 -30.77 -7.44
C ALA A 322 5.29 -31.61 -6.86
N MET A 323 4.07 -31.39 -7.36
CA MET A 323 2.91 -32.20 -6.99
C MET A 323 3.07 -33.65 -7.52
N GLU A 324 3.40 -33.84 -8.80
CA GLU A 324 3.63 -35.17 -9.37
C GLU A 324 4.68 -35.95 -8.55
N LYS A 325 5.80 -35.31 -8.25
CA LYS A 325 6.85 -35.91 -7.43
C LYS A 325 6.35 -36.29 -6.03
N LEU A 326 5.57 -35.42 -5.37
CA LEU A 326 5.01 -35.72 -4.06
C LEU A 326 4.07 -36.93 -4.13
N LEU A 327 3.18 -36.97 -5.13
CA LEU A 327 2.24 -38.06 -5.31
C LEU A 327 2.96 -39.39 -5.58
N GLU A 328 4.02 -39.40 -6.40
CA GLU A 328 4.88 -40.58 -6.67
C GLU A 328 5.60 -41.05 -5.41
N GLU A 329 6.26 -40.14 -4.66
CA GLU A 329 7.00 -40.45 -3.42
C GLU A 329 6.09 -41.03 -2.33
N GLN A 330 4.81 -40.60 -2.29
CA GLN A 330 3.83 -41.03 -1.30
C GLN A 330 2.91 -42.18 -1.78
N ASN A 331 3.12 -42.67 -3.01
CA ASN A 331 2.29 -43.69 -3.67
C ASN A 331 0.78 -43.35 -3.66
N ILE A 332 0.45 -42.10 -3.99
CA ILE A 332 -0.93 -41.62 -4.05
C ILE A 332 -1.43 -41.69 -5.49
N ASP A 333 -2.32 -42.63 -5.76
CA ASP A 333 -2.87 -42.92 -7.11
C ASP A 333 -4.28 -42.47 -7.37
N PHE A 334 -5.00 -41.96 -6.37
CA PHE A 334 -6.32 -41.36 -6.54
C PHE A 334 -6.30 -39.89 -7.01
N CYS A 335 -5.16 -39.22 -6.97
CA CYS A 335 -4.95 -37.87 -7.46
C CYS A 335 -4.47 -37.89 -8.91
N HIS A 336 -5.22 -37.26 -9.80
CA HIS A 336 -4.91 -37.19 -11.23
C HIS A 336 -4.63 -35.74 -11.64
N PRO A 337 -3.36 -35.30 -11.55
CA PRO A 337 -3.00 -33.91 -11.84
C PRO A 337 -3.02 -33.61 -13.34
N VAL A 338 -3.53 -32.44 -13.71
CA VAL A 338 -3.49 -31.90 -15.07
C VAL A 338 -2.96 -30.46 -15.05
N LEU A 339 -2.00 -30.18 -15.94
CA LEU A 339 -1.48 -28.82 -16.15
C LEU A 339 -2.22 -28.16 -17.32
N LEU A 340 -2.84 -26.99 -17.07
CA LEU A 340 -3.54 -26.18 -18.08
C LEU A 340 -2.91 -24.79 -18.18
N THR A 341 -2.30 -24.48 -19.34
CA THR A 341 -1.59 -23.21 -19.55
C THR A 341 -2.03 -22.48 -20.81
N GLY A 342 -1.60 -21.24 -20.93
CA GLY A 342 -1.86 -20.42 -22.13
C GLY A 342 -1.22 -20.98 -23.40
N SER A 343 -0.06 -21.60 -23.29
CA SER A 343 0.74 -22.15 -24.40
C SER A 343 0.23 -23.48 -24.96
N ASP A 344 -0.71 -24.14 -24.28
CA ASP A 344 -1.31 -25.39 -24.78
C ASP A 344 -2.00 -25.17 -26.11
N THR A 345 -1.86 -26.13 -27.03
CA THR A 345 -2.52 -26.09 -28.32
C THR A 345 -4.05 -26.23 -28.18
N ALA A 346 -4.79 -25.82 -29.19
CA ALA A 346 -6.26 -25.93 -29.15
C ALA A 346 -6.75 -27.38 -29.01
N LYS A 347 -5.99 -28.37 -29.49
CA LYS A 347 -6.29 -29.80 -29.34
C LYS A 347 -6.05 -30.25 -27.89
N GLU A 348 -4.90 -29.96 -27.33
CA GLU A 348 -4.56 -30.29 -25.95
C GLU A 348 -5.55 -29.66 -24.96
N LYS A 349 -5.91 -28.38 -25.16
CA LYS A 349 -6.93 -27.71 -24.33
C LYS A 349 -8.26 -28.43 -24.36
N ARG A 350 -8.72 -28.87 -25.54
CA ARG A 350 -10.00 -29.60 -25.66
C ARG A 350 -9.96 -30.96 -24.93
N GLU A 351 -8.86 -31.66 -24.99
CA GLU A 351 -8.67 -32.92 -24.29
C GLU A 351 -8.67 -32.71 -22.76
N LYS A 352 -7.88 -31.73 -22.29
CA LYS A 352 -7.82 -31.34 -20.86
C LYS A 352 -9.19 -30.88 -20.33
N TYR A 353 -9.94 -30.06 -21.11
CA TYR A 353 -11.30 -29.64 -20.72
C TYR A 353 -12.26 -30.82 -20.55
N LYS A 354 -12.15 -31.87 -21.36
CA LYS A 354 -12.95 -33.09 -21.22
C LYS A 354 -12.59 -33.84 -19.94
N LEU A 355 -11.30 -34.02 -19.66
CA LEU A 355 -10.83 -34.68 -18.43
C LEU A 355 -11.26 -33.93 -17.17
N ILE A 356 -11.26 -32.59 -17.19
CA ILE A 356 -11.73 -31.76 -16.10
C ILE A 356 -13.25 -31.91 -15.92
N ALA A 357 -14.02 -31.82 -17.00
CA ALA A 357 -15.46 -31.92 -16.97
C ALA A 357 -15.98 -33.32 -16.59
N SER A 358 -15.23 -34.40 -16.92
CA SER A 358 -15.56 -35.78 -16.51
C SER A 358 -15.06 -36.13 -15.12
N LYS A 359 -14.34 -35.21 -14.43
CA LYS A 359 -13.69 -35.45 -13.14
C LYS A 359 -12.56 -36.50 -13.18
N GLU A 360 -12.18 -36.98 -14.37
CA GLU A 360 -10.96 -37.81 -14.53
C GLU A 360 -9.71 -37.02 -14.10
N ALA A 361 -9.68 -35.70 -14.39
CA ALA A 361 -8.72 -34.79 -13.80
C ALA A 361 -9.37 -34.14 -12.56
N ASN A 362 -8.95 -34.55 -11.39
CA ASN A 362 -9.47 -34.04 -10.11
C ASN A 362 -8.54 -33.01 -9.42
N LEU A 363 -7.31 -32.89 -9.90
CA LEU A 363 -6.32 -31.94 -9.43
C LEU A 363 -5.82 -31.13 -10.64
N VAL A 364 -6.10 -29.82 -10.65
CA VAL A 364 -5.80 -28.99 -11.81
C VAL A 364 -4.86 -27.86 -11.41
N ILE A 365 -3.72 -27.75 -12.08
CA ILE A 365 -2.74 -26.69 -11.87
C ILE A 365 -2.59 -25.88 -13.15
N GLY A 366 -2.54 -24.57 -13.08
CA GLY A 366 -2.41 -23.77 -14.29
C GLY A 366 -2.29 -22.27 -14.05
N THR A 367 -2.54 -21.52 -15.12
CA THR A 367 -2.53 -20.06 -15.09
C THR A 367 -3.96 -19.52 -15.22
N HIS A 368 -4.12 -18.24 -15.57
CA HIS A 368 -5.43 -17.63 -15.87
C HIS A 368 -6.28 -18.40 -16.93
N ALA A 369 -5.70 -19.39 -17.60
CA ALA A 369 -6.44 -20.29 -18.49
C ALA A 369 -7.51 -21.10 -17.75
N LEU A 370 -7.36 -21.28 -16.44
CA LEU A 370 -8.29 -22.01 -15.55
C LEU A 370 -9.64 -21.28 -15.35
N ILE A 371 -9.68 -19.96 -15.56
CA ILE A 371 -10.86 -19.10 -15.32
C ILE A 371 -11.64 -18.84 -16.62
N GLN A 372 -11.24 -19.42 -17.74
CA GLN A 372 -11.95 -19.19 -18.99
C GLN A 372 -13.31 -19.89 -18.98
N GLU A 373 -14.36 -19.25 -19.50
CA GLU A 373 -15.73 -19.77 -19.59
C GLU A 373 -15.86 -21.17 -20.21
N LYS A 374 -14.85 -21.61 -20.92
CA LYS A 374 -14.79 -22.93 -21.58
C LYS A 374 -14.38 -24.07 -20.63
N VAL A 375 -13.85 -23.74 -19.47
CA VAL A 375 -13.48 -24.75 -18.47
C VAL A 375 -14.66 -24.97 -17.55
N VAL A 376 -15.24 -26.15 -17.63
CA VAL A 376 -16.37 -26.58 -16.80
C VAL A 376 -15.85 -27.57 -15.77
N TYR A 377 -16.02 -27.25 -14.50
CA TYR A 377 -15.68 -28.14 -13.38
C TYR A 377 -16.95 -28.92 -12.99
N CYS A 378 -16.77 -30.17 -12.57
CA CYS A 378 -17.90 -31.00 -12.10
C CYS A 378 -18.28 -30.66 -10.66
N ASP A 379 -17.31 -30.76 -9.74
CA ASP A 379 -17.46 -30.54 -8.29
C ASP A 379 -16.24 -29.78 -7.76
N LEU A 380 -16.12 -28.50 -8.07
CA LEU A 380 -14.99 -27.68 -7.65
C LEU A 380 -15.08 -27.32 -6.17
N GLY A 381 -14.40 -28.05 -5.31
CA GLY A 381 -14.42 -27.87 -3.85
C GLY A 381 -13.41 -26.87 -3.31
N LEU A 382 -12.26 -26.68 -4.01
CA LEU A 382 -11.19 -25.80 -3.55
C LEU A 382 -10.50 -25.07 -4.70
N VAL A 383 -10.34 -23.76 -4.52
CA VAL A 383 -9.53 -22.90 -5.40
C VAL A 383 -8.40 -22.27 -4.61
N ILE A 384 -7.17 -22.49 -5.06
CA ILE A 384 -5.97 -21.89 -4.49
C ILE A 384 -5.38 -20.89 -5.49
N THR A 385 -5.06 -19.68 -5.02
CA THR A 385 -4.36 -18.67 -5.82
C THR A 385 -3.01 -18.32 -5.21
N ASP A 386 -1.94 -18.44 -6.01
CA ASP A 386 -0.61 -18.03 -5.57
C ASP A 386 -0.27 -16.63 -6.08
N GLU A 387 0.34 -15.79 -5.22
CA GLU A 387 0.75 -14.41 -5.54
C GLU A 387 -0.42 -13.48 -5.95
N GLN A 388 -1.42 -13.30 -5.08
CA GLN A 388 -2.69 -12.59 -5.34
C GLN A 388 -2.58 -11.17 -5.89
N HIS A 389 -1.53 -10.40 -5.56
CA HIS A 389 -1.42 -8.99 -5.97
C HIS A 389 -1.46 -8.76 -7.50
N ARG A 390 -1.43 -9.84 -8.29
CA ARG A 390 -1.59 -9.80 -9.77
C ARG A 390 -2.96 -10.28 -10.25
N PHE A 391 -3.85 -10.75 -9.36
CA PHE A 391 -5.18 -11.24 -9.70
C PHE A 391 -6.25 -10.34 -9.06
N GLY A 392 -7.05 -9.67 -9.87
CA GLY A 392 -8.10 -8.76 -9.41
C GLY A 392 -9.34 -9.48 -8.83
N VAL A 393 -10.14 -8.74 -8.06
CA VAL A 393 -11.45 -9.16 -7.49
C VAL A 393 -12.37 -9.81 -8.55
N LYS A 394 -12.41 -9.26 -9.75
CA LYS A 394 -13.21 -9.80 -10.88
C LYS A 394 -12.86 -11.22 -11.30
N GLN A 395 -11.65 -11.68 -11.03
CA GLN A 395 -11.24 -13.04 -11.40
C GLN A 395 -11.64 -14.05 -10.33
N ARG A 396 -11.74 -13.64 -9.07
CA ARG A 396 -12.33 -14.44 -7.99
C ARG A 396 -13.85 -14.58 -8.22
N GLU A 397 -14.53 -13.49 -8.53
CA GLU A 397 -15.96 -13.48 -8.86
C GLU A 397 -16.29 -14.43 -10.04
N ALA A 398 -15.41 -14.48 -11.05
CA ALA A 398 -15.62 -15.38 -12.19
C ALA A 398 -15.59 -16.86 -11.81
N LEU A 399 -14.79 -17.25 -10.79
CA LEU A 399 -14.77 -18.63 -10.29
C LEU A 399 -15.97 -18.94 -9.39
N THR A 400 -16.47 -17.97 -8.64
CA THR A 400 -17.65 -18.13 -7.78
C THR A 400 -18.98 -18.15 -8.58
N THR A 401 -19.00 -17.63 -9.80
CA THR A 401 -20.19 -17.64 -10.67
C THR A 401 -20.39 -18.95 -11.44
N MET A 402 -19.47 -19.91 -11.36
CA MET A 402 -19.53 -21.19 -12.12
C MET A 402 -20.28 -22.33 -11.41
N GLY A 403 -21.17 -22.05 -10.46
CA GLY A 403 -21.95 -23.06 -9.72
C GLY A 403 -22.01 -22.76 -8.22
N ASN A 404 -21.95 -23.80 -7.37
CA ASN A 404 -21.79 -23.61 -5.94
C ASN A 404 -20.41 -22.98 -5.67
N PRO A 405 -20.31 -21.96 -4.80
CA PRO A 405 -19.05 -21.29 -4.51
C PRO A 405 -18.04 -22.27 -3.86
N PRO A 406 -16.83 -22.41 -4.40
CA PRO A 406 -15.78 -23.26 -3.81
C PRO A 406 -15.14 -22.60 -2.60
N ASN A 407 -14.50 -23.40 -1.75
CA ASN A 407 -13.56 -22.90 -0.75
C ASN A 407 -12.40 -22.17 -1.43
N VAL A 408 -11.94 -21.06 -0.86
CA VAL A 408 -10.89 -20.21 -1.43
C VAL A 408 -9.69 -20.11 -0.48
N LEU A 409 -8.51 -20.46 -0.97
CA LEU A 409 -7.24 -20.28 -0.29
C LEU A 409 -6.34 -19.36 -1.11
N VAL A 410 -5.97 -18.25 -0.54
CA VAL A 410 -5.08 -17.26 -1.18
C VAL A 410 -3.70 -17.33 -0.52
N MET A 411 -2.64 -17.39 -1.32
CA MET A 411 -1.27 -17.33 -0.82
C MET A 411 -0.59 -16.04 -1.23
N SER A 412 0.12 -15.40 -0.30
CA SER A 412 0.93 -14.22 -0.57
C SER A 412 2.35 -14.39 -0.05
N ALA A 413 3.34 -14.09 -0.92
CA ALA A 413 4.74 -14.02 -0.53
C ALA A 413 5.18 -12.60 -0.12
N THR A 414 4.28 -11.62 -0.20
CA THR A 414 4.53 -10.30 0.36
C THR A 414 4.13 -10.28 1.82
N PRO A 415 5.07 -10.14 2.75
CA PRO A 415 4.71 -9.93 4.15
C PRO A 415 4.08 -8.54 4.28
N ILE A 416 2.77 -8.51 4.53
CA ILE A 416 2.00 -7.30 4.81
C ILE A 416 1.71 -7.28 6.30
N PRO A 417 1.92 -6.18 7.03
CA PRO A 417 1.54 -6.10 8.44
C PRO A 417 0.08 -6.55 8.64
N ARG A 418 -0.18 -7.35 9.67
CA ARG A 418 -1.50 -8.00 9.90
C ARG A 418 -2.65 -6.99 9.90
N THR A 419 -2.43 -5.83 10.50
CA THR A 419 -3.41 -4.73 10.52
C THR A 419 -3.77 -4.21 9.15
N LEU A 420 -2.79 -4.13 8.24
CA LEU A 420 -3.00 -3.69 6.87
C LEU A 420 -3.65 -4.81 6.02
N ALA A 421 -3.30 -6.05 6.29
CA ALA A 421 -3.91 -7.20 5.62
C ALA A 421 -5.43 -7.28 5.89
N ILE A 422 -5.88 -6.98 7.11
CA ILE A 422 -7.31 -6.90 7.47
C ILE A 422 -8.04 -5.84 6.63
N ILE A 423 -7.38 -4.73 6.30
CA ILE A 423 -8.00 -3.66 5.51
C ILE A 423 -8.06 -4.03 4.02
N ILE A 424 -6.97 -4.58 3.50
CA ILE A 424 -6.87 -4.90 2.06
C ILE A 424 -7.68 -6.15 1.69
N TYR A 425 -7.79 -7.09 2.63
CA TYR A 425 -8.37 -8.41 2.44
C TYR A 425 -9.42 -8.75 3.51
N GLY A 426 -10.20 -7.75 3.91
CA GLY A 426 -11.14 -7.89 5.02
C GLY A 426 -12.20 -8.97 4.83
N ASP A 427 -12.36 -9.46 3.61
CA ASP A 427 -13.19 -10.60 3.23
C ASP A 427 -12.50 -11.96 3.46
N LEU A 428 -11.23 -11.98 3.86
CA LEU A 428 -10.44 -13.20 4.07
C LEU A 428 -10.03 -13.36 5.53
N ASP A 429 -10.03 -14.60 6.03
CA ASP A 429 -9.32 -14.97 7.26
C ASP A 429 -7.82 -14.96 7.05
N ILE A 430 -7.06 -14.44 8.01
CA ILE A 430 -5.63 -14.25 7.82
C ILE A 430 -4.83 -15.21 8.70
N SER A 431 -4.06 -16.06 8.04
CA SER A 431 -3.05 -16.93 8.65
C SER A 431 -1.65 -16.44 8.32
N VAL A 432 -0.77 -16.37 9.29
CA VAL A 432 0.60 -15.86 9.12
C VAL A 432 1.62 -16.95 9.45
N ILE A 433 2.54 -17.20 8.50
CA ILE A 433 3.73 -18.02 8.72
C ILE A 433 4.90 -17.06 8.95
N ASP A 434 5.21 -16.82 10.20
CA ASP A 434 6.27 -15.90 10.66
C ASP A 434 7.60 -16.62 10.96
N GLU A 435 7.65 -17.92 10.74
CA GLU A 435 8.84 -18.76 10.89
C GLU A 435 9.39 -19.20 9.53
N LEU A 436 10.71 -19.27 9.43
CA LEU A 436 11.40 -19.89 8.29
C LEU A 436 11.86 -21.31 8.65
N PRO A 437 11.88 -22.25 7.68
CA PRO A 437 12.39 -23.59 7.91
C PRO A 437 13.83 -23.59 8.47
N ALA A 438 14.10 -24.43 9.47
CA ALA A 438 15.35 -24.42 10.24
C ALA A 438 16.65 -24.66 9.42
N GLN A 439 16.53 -25.30 8.27
CA GLN A 439 17.68 -25.62 7.40
C GLN A 439 18.12 -24.42 6.51
N ARG A 440 17.40 -23.30 6.52
CA ARG A 440 17.70 -22.18 5.64
C ARG A 440 18.80 -21.29 6.23
N LEU A 441 19.92 -21.15 5.49
CA LEU A 441 21.00 -20.25 5.89
C LEU A 441 20.60 -18.77 5.67
N PRO A 442 20.86 -17.88 6.64
CA PRO A 442 20.62 -16.46 6.47
C PRO A 442 21.40 -15.88 5.28
N ILE A 443 20.75 -15.09 4.43
CA ILE A 443 21.40 -14.42 3.30
C ILE A 443 22.30 -13.32 3.82
N LYS A 444 23.56 -13.28 3.36
CA LYS A 444 24.50 -12.21 3.69
C LYS A 444 24.30 -11.05 2.74
N ASN A 445 23.96 -9.90 3.30
CA ASN A 445 23.65 -8.70 2.54
C ASN A 445 24.79 -7.68 2.63
N CYS A 446 25.00 -6.89 1.56
CA CYS A 446 25.79 -5.68 1.62
C CYS A 446 25.18 -4.60 0.73
N VAL A 447 25.25 -3.34 1.21
CA VAL A 447 24.89 -2.14 0.45
C VAL A 447 26.16 -1.37 0.19
N VAL A 448 26.47 -1.14 -1.08
CA VAL A 448 27.74 -0.57 -1.55
C VAL A 448 27.50 0.43 -2.68
N ASP A 449 28.48 1.27 -2.93
CA ASP A 449 28.48 2.17 -4.08
C ASP A 449 29.13 1.54 -5.33
N THR A 450 29.06 2.24 -6.46
CA THR A 450 29.56 1.76 -7.74
C THR A 450 31.07 1.52 -7.78
N SER A 451 31.86 2.05 -6.85
CA SER A 451 33.30 1.79 -6.74
C SER A 451 33.62 0.35 -6.33
N TYR A 452 32.64 -0.32 -5.72
CA TYR A 452 32.77 -1.72 -5.30
C TYR A 452 32.61 -2.73 -6.46
N ARG A 453 32.16 -2.32 -7.65
CA ARG A 453 31.92 -3.22 -8.81
C ARG A 453 33.06 -4.19 -9.13
N PRO A 454 34.33 -3.75 -9.18
CA PRO A 454 35.43 -4.69 -9.48
C PRO A 454 35.52 -5.83 -8.46
N LYS A 455 35.30 -5.52 -7.17
CA LYS A 455 35.30 -6.54 -6.11
C LYS A 455 34.07 -7.46 -6.21
N ALA A 456 32.91 -6.90 -6.55
CA ALA A 456 31.69 -7.69 -6.79
C ALA A 456 31.88 -8.68 -7.96
N TYR A 457 32.46 -8.23 -9.07
CA TYR A 457 32.74 -9.10 -10.22
C TYR A 457 33.73 -10.22 -9.88
N SER A 458 34.82 -9.92 -9.22
CA SER A 458 35.77 -10.94 -8.75
C SER A 458 35.12 -11.96 -7.80
N PHE A 459 34.23 -11.49 -6.93
CA PHE A 459 33.46 -12.36 -6.04
C PHE A 459 32.48 -13.25 -6.82
N MET A 460 31.75 -12.70 -7.79
CA MET A 460 30.85 -13.44 -8.67
C MET A 460 31.62 -14.52 -9.44
N GLU A 461 32.78 -14.19 -10.04
CA GLU A 461 33.62 -15.15 -10.74
C GLU A 461 34.05 -16.30 -9.83
N LYS A 462 34.49 -16.01 -8.60
CA LYS A 462 34.82 -17.01 -7.61
C LYS A 462 33.66 -17.98 -7.33
N GLN A 463 32.43 -17.46 -7.20
CA GLN A 463 31.25 -18.28 -6.97
C GLN A 463 30.89 -19.13 -8.20
N ILE A 464 31.01 -18.56 -9.40
CA ILE A 464 30.80 -19.31 -10.66
C ILE A 464 31.79 -20.43 -10.83
N ARG A 465 33.07 -20.20 -10.53
CA ARG A 465 34.13 -21.25 -10.55
C ARG A 465 33.88 -22.39 -9.55
N GLN A 466 33.07 -22.12 -8.51
CA GLN A 466 32.57 -23.13 -7.58
C GLN A 466 31.29 -23.84 -8.07
N GLY A 467 30.88 -23.60 -9.31
CA GLY A 467 29.66 -24.15 -9.92
C GLY A 467 28.36 -23.44 -9.53
N ARG A 468 28.41 -22.21 -8.98
CA ARG A 468 27.22 -21.44 -8.59
C ARG A 468 26.76 -20.55 -9.72
N GLN A 469 25.50 -20.07 -9.59
CA GLN A 469 24.88 -19.15 -10.55
C GLN A 469 24.58 -17.80 -9.91
N VAL A 470 24.45 -16.79 -10.77
CA VAL A 470 24.34 -15.38 -10.35
C VAL A 470 23.17 -14.71 -11.06
N TYR A 471 22.37 -13.97 -10.30
CA TYR A 471 21.41 -13.00 -10.82
C TYR A 471 22.02 -11.59 -10.78
N VAL A 472 21.83 -10.83 -11.84
CA VAL A 472 22.11 -9.39 -11.89
C VAL A 472 20.84 -8.67 -12.29
N ILE A 473 20.37 -7.76 -11.45
CA ILE A 473 19.11 -7.04 -11.67
C ILE A 473 19.42 -5.58 -12.03
N CYS A 474 18.84 -5.13 -13.15
CA CYS A 474 18.89 -3.73 -13.58
C CYS A 474 17.49 -3.10 -13.58
N PRO A 475 17.36 -1.78 -13.32
CA PRO A 475 16.05 -1.14 -13.22
C PRO A 475 15.36 -0.97 -14.58
N MET A 476 16.10 -0.97 -15.69
CA MET A 476 15.60 -0.68 -17.03
C MET A 476 15.98 -1.75 -18.05
N VAL A 477 15.23 -1.81 -19.16
CA VAL A 477 15.53 -2.71 -20.28
C VAL A 477 16.56 -2.09 -21.23
N GLU A 478 16.35 -0.82 -21.59
CA GLU A 478 17.13 0.00 -22.53
C GLU A 478 17.31 1.40 -21.93
N GLU A 479 18.26 2.15 -22.46
CA GLU A 479 18.45 3.55 -22.11
C GLU A 479 17.22 4.39 -22.48
N SER A 480 16.76 5.25 -21.57
CA SER A 480 15.62 6.15 -21.78
C SER A 480 16.10 7.58 -21.63
N GLU A 481 15.70 8.48 -22.53
CA GLU A 481 16.04 9.90 -22.47
C GLU A 481 15.64 10.50 -21.10
N GLY A 482 16.61 11.06 -20.40
CA GLY A 482 16.41 11.71 -19.09
C GLY A 482 16.44 10.81 -17.87
N MET A 483 16.74 9.51 -18.00
CA MET A 483 16.90 8.59 -16.86
C MET A 483 18.31 8.01 -16.81
N ASP A 484 19.11 8.46 -15.84
CA ASP A 484 20.39 7.84 -15.51
C ASP A 484 20.19 6.50 -14.77
N GLY A 485 20.71 5.39 -15.31
CA GLY A 485 20.67 4.07 -14.67
C GLY A 485 21.16 2.96 -15.56
N GLU A 486 21.63 1.86 -14.97
CA GLU A 486 22.09 0.69 -15.71
C GLU A 486 20.90 -0.04 -16.33
N ASN A 487 21.00 -0.43 -17.60
CA ASN A 487 19.98 -1.19 -18.31
C ASN A 487 20.46 -2.62 -18.64
N VAL A 488 19.51 -3.53 -18.87
CA VAL A 488 19.79 -4.97 -19.05
C VAL A 488 20.67 -5.26 -20.25
N LEU A 489 20.42 -4.60 -21.40
CA LEU A 489 21.12 -4.94 -22.65
C LEU A 489 22.58 -4.49 -22.60
N ASP A 490 22.83 -3.22 -22.24
CA ASP A 490 24.18 -2.69 -22.17
C ASP A 490 24.98 -3.34 -21.03
N TYR A 491 24.32 -3.61 -19.90
CA TYR A 491 24.97 -4.29 -18.78
C TYR A 491 25.36 -5.74 -19.14
N THR A 492 24.55 -6.44 -19.93
CA THR A 492 24.90 -7.76 -20.45
C THR A 492 26.15 -7.71 -21.32
N LEU A 493 26.26 -6.70 -22.21
CA LEU A 493 27.44 -6.51 -23.04
C LEU A 493 28.67 -6.15 -22.21
N LYS A 494 28.52 -5.28 -21.21
CA LYS A 494 29.57 -4.93 -20.24
C LYS A 494 30.11 -6.13 -19.51
N LEU A 495 29.24 -7.02 -19.00
CA LEU A 495 29.66 -8.22 -18.31
C LEU A 495 30.36 -9.24 -19.26
N ARG A 496 29.91 -9.37 -20.50
CA ARG A 496 30.58 -10.22 -21.51
C ARG A 496 32.01 -9.76 -21.81
N ASN A 497 32.30 -8.47 -21.67
CA ASN A 497 33.66 -7.92 -21.85
C ASN A 497 34.52 -8.09 -20.58
N VAL A 498 33.91 -8.29 -19.41
CA VAL A 498 34.61 -8.43 -18.13
C VAL A 498 34.91 -9.87 -17.80
N PHE A 499 33.95 -10.76 -18.04
CA PHE A 499 34.08 -12.19 -17.73
C PHE A 499 34.67 -12.97 -18.92
N SER A 500 35.33 -14.07 -18.63
CA SER A 500 35.87 -14.97 -19.64
C SER A 500 34.76 -15.62 -20.47
N SER A 501 35.07 -15.97 -21.73
CA SER A 501 34.10 -16.51 -22.71
C SER A 501 33.48 -17.86 -22.33
N ASP A 502 34.04 -18.56 -21.38
CA ASP A 502 33.52 -19.85 -20.83
C ASP A 502 32.31 -19.60 -19.90
N ILE A 503 32.14 -18.38 -19.41
CA ILE A 503 30.97 -17.97 -18.55
C ILE A 503 29.84 -17.51 -19.47
N LYS A 504 28.78 -18.32 -19.55
CA LYS A 504 27.59 -17.99 -20.35
C LYS A 504 26.71 -16.96 -19.65
N ILE A 505 26.46 -15.85 -20.30
CA ILE A 505 25.67 -14.71 -19.80
C ILE A 505 24.46 -14.52 -20.71
N ALA A 506 23.26 -14.54 -20.14
CA ALA A 506 22.01 -14.27 -20.85
C ALA A 506 21.27 -13.06 -20.25
N SER A 507 20.45 -12.42 -21.08
CA SER A 507 19.56 -11.35 -20.68
C SER A 507 18.10 -11.80 -20.65
N LEU A 508 17.30 -11.28 -19.70
CA LEU A 508 15.88 -11.57 -19.56
C LEU A 508 15.11 -10.29 -19.23
N HIS A 509 14.12 -9.93 -20.06
CA HIS A 509 13.37 -8.70 -19.85
C HIS A 509 11.92 -8.75 -20.35
N GLY A 510 11.08 -7.81 -19.91
CA GLY A 510 9.64 -7.77 -20.18
C GLY A 510 9.25 -7.77 -21.66
N LYS A 511 10.04 -7.12 -22.53
CA LYS A 511 9.78 -7.01 -23.98
C LYS A 511 9.95 -8.31 -24.77
N MET A 512 10.57 -9.35 -24.20
CA MET A 512 10.76 -10.66 -24.84
C MET A 512 9.45 -11.43 -24.93
N LYS A 513 9.30 -12.27 -25.96
CA LYS A 513 8.17 -13.19 -26.10
C LYS A 513 8.19 -14.26 -25.00
N ALA A 514 7.02 -14.71 -24.56
CA ALA A 514 6.89 -15.69 -23.49
C ALA A 514 7.71 -16.96 -23.75
N LYS A 515 7.69 -17.46 -24.97
CA LYS A 515 8.47 -18.67 -25.37
C LYS A 515 9.98 -18.48 -25.22
N GLU A 516 10.50 -17.31 -25.56
CA GLU A 516 11.94 -16.98 -25.42
C GLU A 516 12.33 -16.88 -23.94
N LYS A 517 11.46 -16.25 -23.12
CA LYS A 517 11.67 -16.17 -21.68
C LYS A 517 11.74 -17.54 -21.03
N ASN A 518 10.84 -18.45 -21.42
CA ASN A 518 10.80 -19.81 -20.88
C ASN A 518 12.09 -20.58 -21.23
N VAL A 519 12.56 -20.52 -22.48
CA VAL A 519 13.79 -21.19 -22.92
C VAL A 519 15.02 -20.71 -22.10
N ILE A 520 15.14 -19.38 -21.88
CA ILE A 520 16.24 -18.81 -21.12
C ILE A 520 16.16 -19.25 -19.63
N MET A 521 14.97 -19.23 -19.07
CA MET A 521 14.79 -19.63 -17.68
C MET A 521 15.03 -21.13 -17.46
N GLU A 522 14.61 -21.99 -18.38
CA GLU A 522 14.88 -23.41 -18.36
C GLU A 522 16.40 -23.69 -18.47
N ALA A 523 17.10 -23.02 -19.40
CA ALA A 523 18.55 -23.12 -19.54
C ALA A 523 19.31 -22.61 -18.28
N PHE A 524 18.80 -21.55 -17.64
CA PHE A 524 19.37 -21.07 -16.40
C PHE A 524 19.11 -22.05 -15.24
N ALA A 525 17.92 -22.61 -15.13
CA ALA A 525 17.59 -23.62 -14.14
C ALA A 525 18.42 -24.92 -14.31
N ALA A 526 18.69 -25.30 -15.55
CA ALA A 526 19.57 -26.43 -15.88
C ALA A 526 21.07 -26.18 -15.64
N GLY A 527 21.47 -24.95 -15.25
CA GLY A 527 22.87 -24.58 -15.02
C GLY A 527 23.68 -24.29 -16.27
N GLU A 528 23.06 -24.28 -17.45
CA GLU A 528 23.72 -23.97 -18.71
C GLU A 528 24.17 -22.52 -18.84
N ILE A 529 23.47 -21.61 -18.13
CA ILE A 529 23.75 -20.17 -18.03
C ILE A 529 24.24 -19.88 -16.62
N GLN A 530 25.39 -19.21 -16.46
CA GLN A 530 25.99 -18.90 -15.17
C GLN A 530 25.59 -17.54 -14.63
N ILE A 531 25.36 -16.56 -15.51
CA ILE A 531 24.88 -15.20 -15.13
C ILE A 531 23.61 -14.87 -15.90
N LEU A 532 22.55 -14.54 -15.16
CA LEU A 532 21.30 -14.03 -15.74
C LEU A 532 21.13 -12.56 -15.40
N VAL A 533 21.21 -11.69 -16.42
CA VAL A 533 20.96 -10.24 -16.29
C VAL A 533 19.51 -9.97 -16.58
N SER A 534 18.77 -9.38 -15.65
CA SER A 534 17.32 -9.23 -15.81
C SER A 534 16.81 -7.92 -15.21
N THR A 535 15.59 -7.54 -15.61
CA THR A 535 14.75 -6.62 -14.84
C THR A 535 14.04 -7.38 -13.72
N THR A 536 13.11 -6.72 -13.03
CA THR A 536 12.24 -7.32 -12.01
C THR A 536 11.39 -8.51 -12.50
N VAL A 537 11.42 -8.84 -13.77
CA VAL A 537 10.72 -10.02 -14.34
C VAL A 537 11.11 -11.33 -13.64
N VAL A 538 12.32 -11.41 -13.07
CA VAL A 538 12.78 -12.56 -12.25
C VAL A 538 12.03 -12.66 -10.91
N GLU A 539 11.35 -11.61 -10.46
CA GLU A 539 10.50 -11.60 -9.27
C GLU A 539 9.41 -12.69 -9.33
N VAL A 540 9.10 -13.19 -10.52
CA VAL A 540 8.05 -14.18 -10.74
C VAL A 540 8.62 -15.57 -10.98
N GLY A 541 8.63 -16.37 -9.93
CA GLY A 541 8.28 -17.79 -9.96
C GLY A 541 9.35 -18.84 -10.21
N VAL A 542 10.61 -18.60 -10.63
CA VAL A 542 11.54 -19.72 -10.88
C VAL A 542 12.40 -20.02 -9.66
N ASN A 543 12.32 -21.27 -9.19
CA ASN A 543 13.21 -21.78 -8.15
C ASN A 543 14.51 -22.30 -8.78
N VAL A 544 15.64 -21.63 -8.50
CA VAL A 544 16.98 -22.08 -8.92
C VAL A 544 17.85 -22.23 -7.67
N PRO A 545 17.88 -23.40 -7.03
CA PRO A 545 18.60 -23.61 -5.77
C PRO A 545 20.10 -23.31 -5.86
N ASN A 546 20.69 -23.47 -7.04
CA ASN A 546 22.11 -23.23 -7.30
C ASN A 546 22.48 -21.75 -7.50
N ALA A 547 21.49 -20.85 -7.63
CA ALA A 547 21.72 -19.41 -7.69
C ALA A 547 21.97 -18.86 -6.28
N THR A 548 23.22 -18.54 -5.97
CA THR A 548 23.65 -18.12 -4.63
C THR A 548 24.04 -16.65 -4.54
N VAL A 549 24.15 -15.94 -5.66
CA VAL A 549 24.49 -14.52 -5.67
C VAL A 549 23.42 -13.72 -6.39
N MET A 550 22.94 -12.67 -5.73
CA MET A 550 22.06 -11.64 -6.29
C MET A 550 22.80 -10.31 -6.25
N MET A 551 22.97 -9.66 -7.40
CA MET A 551 23.46 -8.28 -7.46
C MET A 551 22.36 -7.38 -8.05
N VAL A 552 22.04 -6.31 -7.37
CA VAL A 552 21.02 -5.34 -7.80
C VAL A 552 21.67 -3.99 -8.08
N GLU A 553 21.67 -3.56 -9.32
CA GLU A 553 22.16 -2.25 -9.74
C GLU A 553 21.13 -1.16 -9.50
N ASN A 554 21.57 0.03 -9.14
CA ASN A 554 20.70 1.17 -8.79
C ASN A 554 19.60 0.76 -7.78
N ALA A 555 19.99 0.08 -6.71
CA ALA A 555 19.07 -0.45 -5.71
C ALA A 555 18.17 0.62 -5.07
N GLU A 556 18.60 1.89 -5.06
CA GLU A 556 17.81 3.03 -4.61
C GLU A 556 16.53 3.28 -5.41
N ARG A 557 16.41 2.73 -6.61
CA ARG A 557 15.23 2.87 -7.48
C ARG A 557 14.14 1.85 -7.21
N PHE A 558 14.43 0.81 -6.46
CA PHE A 558 13.49 -0.25 -6.13
C PHE A 558 12.86 -0.02 -4.76
N GLY A 559 11.67 -0.51 -4.54
CA GLY A 559 11.05 -0.59 -3.24
C GLY A 559 11.75 -1.60 -2.32
N LEU A 560 11.72 -1.36 -1.00
CA LEU A 560 12.31 -2.32 -0.05
C LEU A 560 11.61 -3.67 -0.11
N ALA A 561 10.29 -3.71 -0.20
CA ALA A 561 9.53 -4.95 -0.37
C ALA A 561 9.94 -5.68 -1.66
N GLN A 562 10.13 -4.95 -2.76
CA GLN A 562 10.60 -5.50 -4.02
C GLN A 562 12.03 -6.04 -3.94
N LEU A 563 12.94 -5.30 -3.31
CA LEU A 563 14.31 -5.76 -3.05
C LEU A 563 14.33 -7.01 -2.16
N HIS A 564 13.43 -7.08 -1.18
CA HIS A 564 13.26 -8.26 -0.35
C HIS A 564 12.78 -9.48 -1.15
N GLN A 565 11.80 -9.32 -2.04
CA GLN A 565 11.34 -10.39 -2.93
C GLN A 565 12.44 -10.88 -3.88
N LEU A 566 13.19 -9.94 -4.48
CA LEU A 566 14.35 -10.26 -5.31
C LEU A 566 15.40 -11.04 -4.49
N ARG A 567 15.74 -10.56 -3.29
CA ARG A 567 16.65 -11.28 -2.38
C ARG A 567 16.19 -12.71 -2.10
N GLY A 568 14.88 -12.92 -1.94
CA GLY A 568 14.29 -14.24 -1.73
C GLY A 568 14.44 -15.22 -2.92
N ARG A 569 14.95 -14.75 -4.08
CA ARG A 569 15.27 -15.63 -5.22
C ARG A 569 16.58 -16.39 -5.04
N VAL A 570 17.43 -15.98 -4.12
CA VAL A 570 18.61 -16.73 -3.68
C VAL A 570 18.39 -17.27 -2.26
N GLY A 571 19.27 -18.15 -1.78
CA GLY A 571 19.13 -18.76 -0.46
C GLY A 571 18.07 -19.88 -0.39
N ARG A 572 17.86 -20.59 -1.50
CA ARG A 572 16.90 -21.71 -1.61
C ARG A 572 17.56 -23.08 -1.63
N GLY A 573 18.89 -23.11 -1.64
CA GLY A 573 19.70 -24.33 -1.58
C GLY A 573 20.50 -24.43 -0.29
N GLU A 574 21.35 -25.46 -0.20
CA GLU A 574 22.20 -25.73 0.96
C GLU A 574 23.39 -24.76 1.11
N TYR A 575 23.68 -23.96 0.08
CA TYR A 575 24.85 -23.11 0.04
C TYR A 575 24.59 -21.70 0.52
N GLN A 576 25.59 -21.10 1.19
CA GLN A 576 25.53 -19.71 1.63
C GLN A 576 25.27 -18.78 0.46
N SER A 577 24.22 -17.98 0.57
CA SER A 577 23.83 -17.01 -0.44
C SER A 577 24.13 -15.57 -0.03
N TYR A 578 24.30 -14.72 -1.06
CA TYR A 578 24.76 -13.35 -0.92
C TYR A 578 23.89 -12.41 -1.75
N CYS A 579 23.60 -11.22 -1.20
CA CYS A 579 22.89 -10.18 -1.93
C CYS A 579 23.68 -8.87 -1.86
N ILE A 580 24.01 -8.32 -3.04
CA ILE A 580 24.79 -7.07 -3.20
C ILE A 580 23.85 -6.00 -3.75
N PHE A 581 23.54 -5.02 -2.95
CA PHE A 581 22.74 -3.87 -3.36
C PHE A 581 23.68 -2.72 -3.75
N MET A 582 23.73 -2.42 -5.04
CA MET A 582 24.59 -1.40 -5.61
C MET A 582 23.83 -0.08 -5.69
N GLN A 583 24.32 0.96 -5.03
CA GLN A 583 23.76 2.30 -5.11
C GLN A 583 24.41 3.07 -6.27
N GLY A 584 23.60 3.74 -7.11
CA GLY A 584 24.05 4.53 -8.25
C GLY A 584 24.85 5.79 -7.86
N ASN A 585 25.53 6.39 -8.84
CA ASN A 585 26.29 7.62 -8.64
C ASN A 585 25.37 8.81 -8.35
N GLY A 586 25.69 9.58 -7.30
CA GLY A 586 24.98 10.84 -6.97
C GLY A 586 24.51 10.96 -5.52
N ALA A 587 24.37 9.88 -4.77
CA ALA A 587 24.12 9.93 -3.35
C ALA A 587 25.45 9.93 -2.58
N LYS A 588 25.74 11.01 -1.86
CA LYS A 588 26.97 11.13 -1.03
C LYS A 588 26.95 10.20 0.19
N GLU A 589 25.79 9.67 0.55
CA GLU A 589 25.58 8.73 1.66
C GLU A 589 24.74 7.54 1.21
N ILE A 590 25.08 6.36 1.71
CA ILE A 590 24.26 5.16 1.52
C ILE A 590 22.87 5.45 2.10
N SER A 591 21.84 5.34 1.27
CA SER A 591 20.46 5.64 1.65
C SER A 591 20.08 4.90 2.94
N LYS A 592 19.61 5.62 3.95
CA LYS A 592 19.10 5.04 5.20
C LYS A 592 18.09 3.92 4.94
N ARG A 593 17.35 4.06 3.86
CA ARG A 593 16.38 3.05 3.39
C ARG A 593 17.06 1.73 3.04
N LEU A 594 18.12 1.72 2.26
CA LEU A 594 18.83 0.48 1.88
C LEU A 594 19.54 -0.18 3.07
N GLN A 595 19.92 0.58 4.09
CA GLN A 595 20.54 0.03 5.31
C GLN A 595 19.58 -0.90 6.10
N ILE A 596 18.27 -0.76 5.92
CA ILE A 596 17.29 -1.66 6.53
C ILE A 596 17.50 -3.10 6.07
N LEU A 597 17.84 -3.29 4.79
CA LEU A 597 18.13 -4.62 4.23
C LEU A 597 19.39 -5.27 4.80
N ASN A 598 20.35 -4.47 5.30
CA ASN A 598 21.52 -5.00 6.00
C ASN A 598 21.20 -5.43 7.44
N LYS A 599 20.20 -4.78 8.07
CA LYS A 599 19.86 -5.00 9.48
C LYS A 599 19.02 -6.24 9.69
N SER A 600 18.18 -6.60 8.72
CA SER A 600 17.22 -7.69 8.88
C SER A 600 17.01 -8.50 7.60
N ASN A 601 16.80 -9.81 7.79
CA ASN A 601 16.30 -10.71 6.75
C ASN A 601 14.78 -10.97 6.92
N ASP A 602 14.14 -10.43 7.96
CA ASP A 602 12.73 -10.57 8.23
C ASP A 602 11.91 -9.69 7.27
N GLY A 603 11.08 -10.33 6.45
CA GLY A 603 10.25 -9.66 5.46
C GLY A 603 9.16 -8.78 6.09
N PHE A 604 8.58 -9.16 7.24
CA PHE A 604 7.58 -8.35 7.94
C PHE A 604 8.18 -7.08 8.50
N TYR A 605 9.39 -7.17 9.09
CA TYR A 605 10.13 -6.00 9.55
C TYR A 605 10.46 -5.05 8.39
N ILE A 606 10.98 -5.58 7.27
CA ILE A 606 11.35 -4.78 6.10
C ILE A 606 10.11 -4.11 5.47
N ALA A 607 9.01 -4.84 5.36
CA ALA A 607 7.75 -4.30 4.86
C ALA A 607 7.21 -3.18 5.77
N GLY A 608 7.28 -3.35 7.09
CA GLY A 608 6.90 -2.32 8.06
C GLY A 608 7.77 -1.05 7.95
N GLU A 609 9.07 -1.20 7.76
CA GLU A 609 9.99 -0.06 7.57
C GLU A 609 9.83 0.61 6.18
N ASP A 610 9.61 -0.17 5.11
CA ASP A 610 9.31 0.38 3.77
C ASP A 610 8.03 1.23 3.81
N LEU A 611 7.06 0.74 4.54
CA LEU A 611 5.79 1.39 4.80
C LEU A 611 5.97 2.76 5.46
N LYS A 612 6.75 2.83 6.54
CA LYS A 612 7.04 4.08 7.26
C LYS A 612 7.77 5.12 6.39
N LEU A 613 8.60 4.66 5.46
CA LEU A 613 9.45 5.53 4.63
C LEU A 613 8.76 6.08 3.37
N ARG A 614 7.81 5.35 2.79
CA ARG A 614 7.17 5.73 1.52
C ARG A 614 5.94 6.60 1.68
N GLY A 615 5.25 6.47 2.81
CA GLY A 615 3.89 7.00 2.91
C GLY A 615 2.89 6.23 2.02
N PRO A 616 1.60 6.57 2.08
CA PRO A 616 0.50 5.74 1.57
C PRO A 616 0.39 5.61 0.04
N GLY A 617 1.11 6.43 -0.73
CA GLY A 617 0.81 6.62 -2.16
C GLY A 617 1.39 5.59 -3.14
N ASP A 618 2.50 4.91 -2.81
CA ASP A 618 3.34 4.26 -3.83
C ASP A 618 3.41 2.72 -3.77
N LEU A 619 2.90 2.06 -2.72
CA LEU A 619 3.18 0.64 -2.48
C LEU A 619 2.40 -0.34 -3.35
N PHE A 620 1.20 0.02 -3.81
CA PHE A 620 0.31 -0.94 -4.48
C PHE A 620 -0.20 -0.50 -5.84
N GLY A 621 0.28 0.59 -6.40
CA GLY A 621 -0.37 1.17 -7.58
C GLY A 621 -1.83 1.59 -7.28
N ILE A 622 -2.16 1.81 -6.02
CA ILE A 622 -3.51 2.09 -5.49
C ILE A 622 -4.11 3.33 -6.16
N ARG A 623 -3.28 4.28 -6.62
CA ARG A 623 -3.73 5.39 -7.47
C ARG A 623 -4.37 4.95 -8.78
N GLN A 624 -4.13 3.71 -9.23
CA GLN A 624 -4.75 3.15 -10.45
C GLN A 624 -5.98 2.28 -10.18
N SER A 625 -6.22 1.85 -8.93
CA SER A 625 -7.30 0.90 -8.60
C SER A 625 -8.48 1.48 -7.82
N GLY A 626 -8.48 2.79 -7.49
CA GLY A 626 -9.62 3.45 -6.82
C GLY A 626 -9.91 2.99 -5.39
N LEU A 627 -8.98 2.32 -4.71
CA LEU A 627 -9.19 1.72 -3.39
C LEU A 627 -8.70 2.65 -2.27
N LEU A 628 -9.60 2.94 -1.33
CA LEU A 628 -9.41 3.43 0.05
C LEU A 628 -8.68 4.78 0.21
N GLU A 629 -9.34 5.88 -0.16
CA GLU A 629 -8.97 7.19 0.34
C GLU A 629 -9.73 7.50 1.64
N PHE A 630 -9.08 7.38 2.79
CA PHE A 630 -9.58 7.90 4.05
C PHE A 630 -9.52 9.44 4.04
N LYS A 631 -10.46 10.09 4.72
CA LYS A 631 -10.53 11.56 4.76
C LYS A 631 -9.42 12.18 5.62
N LEU A 632 -9.04 11.50 6.71
CA LEU A 632 -8.01 11.92 7.67
C LEU A 632 -6.97 10.85 7.96
N GLY A 633 -7.41 9.60 8.03
CA GLY A 633 -6.59 8.47 8.41
C GLY A 633 -5.53 8.14 7.36
N ASP A 634 -4.32 7.93 7.82
CA ASP A 634 -3.24 7.34 7.04
C ASP A 634 -2.92 5.97 7.65
N ILE A 635 -3.21 4.91 6.91
CA ILE A 635 -3.07 3.52 7.37
C ILE A 635 -1.67 3.24 7.95
N TYR A 636 -0.68 4.00 7.52
CA TYR A 636 0.72 3.78 7.84
C TYR A 636 1.23 4.67 8.97
N GLN A 637 0.90 5.96 8.91
CA GLN A 637 1.28 6.91 9.95
C GLN A 637 0.45 6.69 11.22
N ASP A 638 -0.80 6.24 11.05
CA ASP A 638 -1.76 6.01 12.13
C ASP A 638 -1.94 4.51 12.45
N ALA A 639 -0.91 3.68 12.22
CA ALA A 639 -0.99 2.22 12.43
C ALA A 639 -1.34 1.81 13.87
N ASP A 640 -0.94 2.60 14.87
CA ASP A 640 -1.32 2.40 16.27
C ASP A 640 -2.82 2.66 16.51
N ILE A 641 -3.38 3.69 15.85
CA ILE A 641 -4.81 4.02 15.91
C ILE A 641 -5.63 2.94 15.19
N LEU A 642 -5.13 2.47 14.04
CA LEU A 642 -5.74 1.41 13.29
C LEU A 642 -5.83 0.10 14.09
N LYS A 643 -4.74 -0.26 14.78
CA LYS A 643 -4.70 -1.42 15.67
C LYS A 643 -5.73 -1.28 16.78
N ALA A 644 -5.78 -0.12 17.44
CA ALA A 644 -6.74 0.17 18.50
C ALA A 644 -8.19 0.07 17.99
N ALA A 645 -8.49 0.61 16.80
CA ALA A 645 -9.80 0.50 16.18
C ALA A 645 -10.18 -0.96 15.85
N SER A 646 -9.21 -1.77 15.38
CA SER A 646 -9.44 -3.19 15.08
C SER A 646 -9.71 -4.01 16.33
N GLU A 647 -8.96 -3.78 17.42
CA GLU A 647 -9.18 -4.42 18.72
C GLU A 647 -10.58 -4.07 19.25
N THR A 648 -10.95 -2.79 19.19
CA THR A 648 -12.26 -2.31 19.63
C THR A 648 -13.40 -2.91 18.80
N ALA A 649 -13.27 -2.95 17.48
CA ALA A 649 -14.27 -3.57 16.60
C ALA A 649 -14.49 -5.05 16.95
N SER A 650 -13.40 -5.80 17.16
CA SER A 650 -13.47 -7.21 17.53
C SER A 650 -14.11 -7.42 18.90
N GLU A 651 -13.80 -6.57 19.90
CA GLU A 651 -14.43 -6.63 21.22
C GLU A 651 -15.93 -6.31 21.14
N ILE A 652 -16.33 -5.27 20.41
CA ILE A 652 -17.74 -4.89 20.24
C ILE A 652 -18.52 -6.04 19.58
N LEU A 653 -18.04 -6.58 18.46
CA LEU A 653 -18.72 -7.63 17.73
C LEU A 653 -18.76 -8.97 18.51
N SER A 654 -17.74 -9.25 19.31
CA SER A 654 -17.75 -10.43 20.18
C SER A 654 -18.85 -10.40 21.26
N LEU A 655 -19.25 -9.18 21.67
CA LEU A 655 -20.31 -8.95 22.67
C LEU A 655 -21.69 -8.73 22.04
N ASP A 656 -21.73 -8.18 20.84
CA ASP A 656 -22.95 -7.77 20.13
C ASP A 656 -22.70 -7.80 18.62
N ALA A 657 -22.77 -8.98 18.01
CA ALA A 657 -22.47 -9.22 16.61
C ALA A 657 -23.31 -8.34 15.67
N ASP A 658 -24.61 -8.17 15.95
CA ASP A 658 -25.55 -7.40 15.14
C ASP A 658 -25.64 -5.91 15.52
N LEU A 659 -24.87 -5.46 16.50
CA LEU A 659 -24.96 -4.11 17.10
C LEU A 659 -26.38 -3.76 17.56
N SER A 660 -27.11 -4.73 18.07
CA SER A 660 -28.52 -4.63 18.43
C SER A 660 -28.77 -4.13 19.87
N LEU A 661 -27.74 -4.14 20.72
CA LEU A 661 -27.85 -3.66 22.08
C LEU A 661 -28.06 -2.14 22.12
N PRO A 662 -28.86 -1.63 23.08
CA PRO A 662 -29.18 -0.20 23.17
C PRO A 662 -27.96 0.73 23.23
N GLN A 663 -26.87 0.27 23.81
CA GLN A 663 -25.61 1.03 23.90
C GLN A 663 -24.92 1.20 22.55
N ASN A 664 -25.19 0.32 21.57
CA ASN A 664 -24.61 0.32 20.23
C ASN A 664 -25.54 0.91 19.17
N GLU A 665 -26.76 1.35 19.51
CA GLU A 665 -27.75 1.87 18.56
C GLU A 665 -27.23 3.04 17.71
N GLU A 666 -26.53 3.98 18.34
CA GLU A 666 -25.95 5.11 17.62
C GLU A 666 -24.78 4.67 16.71
N LEU A 667 -23.96 3.70 17.16
CA LEU A 667 -22.89 3.13 16.36
C LEU A 667 -23.47 2.40 15.13
N GLN A 668 -24.53 1.60 15.32
CA GLN A 668 -25.24 0.91 14.22
C GLN A 668 -25.83 1.91 13.21
N ARG A 669 -26.42 3.00 13.72
CA ARG A 669 -26.96 4.08 12.85
C ARG A 669 -25.86 4.70 11.99
N ARG A 670 -24.69 5.00 12.57
CA ARG A 670 -23.54 5.56 11.86
C ARG A 670 -22.93 4.58 10.88
N LEU A 671 -22.79 3.32 11.28
CA LEU A 671 -22.31 2.26 10.39
C LEU A 671 -23.24 2.10 9.17
N SER A 672 -24.55 2.11 9.39
CA SER A 672 -25.53 2.03 8.30
C SER A 672 -25.45 3.22 7.34
N ALA A 673 -25.18 4.43 7.85
CA ALA A 673 -24.96 5.62 7.01
C ALA A 673 -23.65 5.49 6.22
N TYR A 674 -22.56 5.10 6.88
CA TYR A 674 -21.25 4.88 6.26
C TYR A 674 -21.31 3.83 5.12
N MET A 675 -21.99 2.73 5.34
CA MET A 675 -22.18 1.68 4.33
C MET A 675 -22.95 2.18 3.10
N LYS A 676 -23.88 3.12 3.25
CA LYS A 676 -24.65 3.66 2.13
C LYS A 676 -23.90 4.70 1.30
N GLU A 677 -23.08 5.52 1.93
CA GLU A 677 -22.45 6.68 1.31
C GLU A 677 -20.99 6.44 0.90
N ASP A 678 -20.21 5.82 1.75
CA ASP A 678 -18.77 5.68 1.54
C ASP A 678 -18.38 4.34 0.90
N LEU A 679 -19.05 3.22 1.17
CA LEU A 679 -18.74 1.92 0.55
C LEU A 679 -19.05 1.86 -0.95
N GLN A 680 -20.07 2.57 -1.42
CA GLN A 680 -20.34 2.67 -2.87
C GLN A 680 -19.18 3.36 -3.62
N ASN A 681 -18.45 4.24 -2.94
CA ASN A 681 -17.27 4.92 -3.49
C ASN A 681 -16.00 4.05 -3.43
N LEU A 682 -15.99 3.02 -2.59
CA LEU A 682 -14.84 2.12 -2.39
C LEU A 682 -14.80 0.96 -3.38
N GLY A 683 -15.85 0.74 -4.19
CA GLY A 683 -15.92 -0.34 -5.19
C GLY A 683 -15.95 -1.74 -4.57
N LEU A 684 -16.43 -1.85 -3.31
CA LEU A 684 -16.67 -3.10 -2.56
C LEU A 684 -18.12 -3.54 -2.69
#